data_37973a82f63273fe2aa2352ec1270e45
#
_entry.id   37973a82f63273fe2aa2352ec1270e45
#
_cell.length_a   1.000
_cell.length_b   1.000
_cell.length_c   1.000
_cell.angle_alpha   90.00
_cell.angle_beta   90.00
_cell.angle_gamma   90.00
#
_symmetry.space_group_name_H-M   'P 1'
#
loop_
_entity.id
_entity.type
_entity.pdbx_description
1 polymer ?
#
loop_
_entity_poly.entity_id
_entity_poly.type
_entity_poly.pdbx_seq_one_letter_code
_entity_poly.pdbx_strand_id
1 'polypeptide(L)'
;MRRKCKRKVFQFFDLSFYKGNVWQYAWLAVIMLAIFLVCWGVAAFFKVDSWRVVELMLDPGSFTGSYDDRDNVGQVWIQLLITFAGAVFFTSFIINVIGNTFGRRLEAFTRGQVTYRFQDHVLILGANGMLVNIMKSLVEDPENKKRDIVVLTNRDVEKVREYIFSHIKEAETANVYVLYGDRTLPGTLERVEAKDAASIYILGEDDEQMHDALNLATWAALKEVCGTAANPINCYLVLERISTEHVFFYKSDSGSFGNLKLTVINELENAAQRVLVSRDYEVDKKYPALDRDGISKDSEVNVHFVVVGMTQMAYAMAMTAAHICHYPNFRTKGKRTKITFIQKDIKQEMEFFMGHFSNLMDLSYACYNDGTNPLKGFKPKKEYLSPDDDEKYGFLDVEWEFIDGGIESEHVRKYLAECAAKDGESEYLTIAICDHVPESNVAAALYLPQVVYDRKIPVLVYQKYSGEVLKTAKRSDRFAHIYPFGMKSECYDANYKERLKRAKRISYLYDHTYDYVSMPEDSSLDKKWFDTQYAFQQSNLYAANSIPSKLRSVGITSPMPYQAMPDEYVEVLSEIEHNRWNLERLLVGFKAYTFEERMDFKARFESKDDDVRAEAKKKHNENKKTLFMNKDIAPYDELLEGSKDYDRAIVRNLLDVMR
;
A
#
# COMPACT_ATOMS: atom_id res chain seq x y z
N MET A 1 -48.95 -26.41 36.34
CA MET A 1 -47.62 -26.62 36.91
C MET A 1 -46.72 -27.54 36.07
N ARG A 2 -47.15 -28.70 35.61
CA ARG A 2 -46.36 -29.67 34.79
C ARG A 2 -45.80 -29.11 33.47
N ARG A 3 -46.50 -28.21 32.72
CA ARG A 3 -45.99 -27.65 31.46
C ARG A 3 -44.88 -26.61 31.63
N LYS A 4 -44.89 -25.83 32.73
CA LYS A 4 -43.77 -24.88 33.02
C LYS A 4 -42.48 -25.58 33.47
N CYS A 5 -42.59 -26.73 34.16
CA CYS A 5 -41.42 -27.48 34.59
C CYS A 5 -40.72 -28.19 33.42
N LYS A 6 -41.49 -28.78 32.47
CA LYS A 6 -40.95 -29.38 31.25
C LYS A 6 -40.19 -28.33 30.39
N ARG A 7 -40.72 -27.10 30.29
CA ARG A 7 -40.09 -26.04 29.49
C ARG A 7 -38.74 -25.57 30.08
N LYS A 8 -38.67 -25.51 31.41
CA LYS A 8 -37.38 -25.17 32.12
C LYS A 8 -36.35 -26.27 32.00
N VAL A 9 -36.73 -27.53 32.04
CA VAL A 9 -35.81 -28.67 31.86
C VAL A 9 -35.26 -28.73 30.41
N PHE A 10 -36.12 -28.54 29.40
CA PHE A 10 -35.68 -28.47 28.02
C PHE A 10 -34.77 -27.24 27.77
N GLN A 11 -35.10 -26.08 28.31
CA GLN A 11 -34.25 -24.89 28.19
C GLN A 11 -32.89 -25.10 28.89
N PHE A 12 -32.86 -25.76 30.03
CA PHE A 12 -31.60 -26.09 30.71
C PHE A 12 -30.78 -27.10 29.90
N PHE A 13 -31.42 -28.07 29.29
CA PHE A 13 -30.80 -29.06 28.40
C PHE A 13 -30.19 -28.35 27.18
N ASP A 14 -30.97 -27.54 26.47
CA ASP A 14 -30.49 -26.77 25.30
C ASP A 14 -29.37 -25.80 25.63
N LEU A 15 -29.48 -25.08 26.76
CA LEU A 15 -28.44 -24.18 27.26
C LEU A 15 -27.15 -24.91 27.65
N SER A 16 -27.28 -26.13 28.23
CA SER A 16 -26.09 -26.93 28.60
C SER A 16 -25.38 -27.45 27.33
N PHE A 17 -26.10 -27.81 26.28
CA PHE A 17 -25.50 -28.17 25.00
C PHE A 17 -24.79 -27.01 24.32
N TYR A 18 -25.26 -25.77 24.53
CA TYR A 18 -24.63 -24.56 23.98
C TYR A 18 -23.33 -24.17 24.71
N LYS A 19 -23.16 -24.59 25.98
CA LYS A 19 -22.00 -24.25 26.83
C LYS A 19 -20.70 -24.96 26.49
N GLY A 20 -20.67 -25.85 25.48
CA GLY A 20 -19.46 -26.46 24.96
C GLY A 20 -19.37 -27.99 25.15
N ASN A 21 -18.29 -28.56 24.62
CA ASN A 21 -18.07 -30.00 24.48
C ASN A 21 -18.12 -30.77 25.82
N VAL A 22 -17.63 -30.16 26.89
CA VAL A 22 -17.58 -30.79 28.24
C VAL A 22 -18.99 -31.16 28.71
N TRP A 23 -19.97 -30.30 28.52
CA TRP A 23 -21.35 -30.53 28.91
C TRP A 23 -22.04 -31.59 28.02
N GLN A 24 -21.69 -31.65 26.71
CA GLN A 24 -22.17 -32.68 25.80
C GLN A 24 -21.65 -34.05 26.21
N TYR A 25 -20.38 -34.18 26.58
CA TYR A 25 -19.80 -35.42 27.07
C TYR A 25 -20.35 -35.78 28.47
N ALA A 26 -20.60 -34.81 29.32
CA ALA A 26 -21.24 -35.05 30.61
C ALA A 26 -22.67 -35.61 30.42
N TRP A 27 -23.48 -35.09 29.53
CA TRP A 27 -24.80 -35.66 29.21
C TRP A 27 -24.74 -37.05 28.63
N LEU A 28 -23.82 -37.29 27.69
CA LEU A 28 -23.57 -38.66 27.15
C LEU A 28 -23.17 -39.64 28.23
N ALA A 29 -22.30 -39.24 29.15
CA ALA A 29 -21.91 -40.07 30.30
C ALA A 29 -23.10 -40.34 31.24
N VAL A 30 -23.98 -39.34 31.49
CA VAL A 30 -25.21 -39.51 32.30
C VAL A 30 -26.18 -40.47 31.62
N ILE A 31 -26.36 -40.39 30.30
CA ILE A 31 -27.20 -41.30 29.54
C ILE A 31 -26.63 -42.73 29.60
N MET A 32 -25.32 -42.91 29.42
CA MET A 32 -24.65 -44.19 29.53
C MET A 32 -24.80 -44.77 30.93
N LEU A 33 -24.61 -43.98 31.97
CA LEU A 33 -24.82 -44.41 33.34
C LEU A 33 -26.27 -44.84 33.60
N ALA A 34 -27.24 -44.11 33.05
CA ALA A 34 -28.65 -44.47 33.13
C ALA A 34 -28.95 -45.82 32.45
N ILE A 35 -28.40 -46.04 31.25
CA ILE A 35 -28.53 -47.32 30.50
C ILE A 35 -27.87 -48.45 31.31
N PHE A 36 -26.68 -48.22 31.85
CA PHE A 36 -25.97 -49.17 32.69
C PHE A 36 -26.82 -49.58 33.90
N LEU A 37 -27.39 -48.61 34.61
CA LEU A 37 -28.22 -48.85 35.80
C LEU A 37 -29.51 -49.64 35.45
N VAL A 38 -30.11 -49.37 34.30
CA VAL A 38 -31.26 -50.14 33.80
C VAL A 38 -30.83 -51.57 33.47
N CYS A 39 -29.76 -51.77 32.73
CA CYS A 39 -29.24 -53.11 32.43
C CYS A 39 -28.88 -53.88 33.69
N TRP A 40 -28.24 -53.20 34.66
CA TRP A 40 -27.89 -53.82 35.95
C TRP A 40 -29.12 -54.21 36.77
N GLY A 41 -30.14 -53.34 36.86
CA GLY A 41 -31.39 -53.67 37.54
C GLY A 41 -32.14 -54.83 36.92
N VAL A 42 -32.22 -54.92 35.58
CA VAL A 42 -32.83 -56.02 34.87
C VAL A 42 -32.02 -57.31 35.08
N ALA A 43 -30.68 -57.24 35.01
CA ALA A 43 -29.81 -58.39 35.25
C ALA A 43 -29.96 -58.95 36.69
N ALA A 44 -30.06 -58.06 37.68
CA ALA A 44 -30.30 -58.46 39.08
C ALA A 44 -31.64 -59.17 39.25
N PHE A 45 -32.72 -58.74 38.56
CA PHE A 45 -34.02 -59.44 38.58
C PHE A 45 -33.92 -60.87 38.03
N PHE A 46 -33.08 -61.08 36.99
CA PHE A 46 -32.83 -62.43 36.42
C PHE A 46 -31.69 -63.18 37.10
N LYS A 47 -31.17 -62.67 38.22
CA LYS A 47 -30.07 -63.27 39.00
C LYS A 47 -28.75 -63.45 38.19
N VAL A 48 -28.47 -62.57 37.25
CA VAL A 48 -27.17 -62.48 36.56
C VAL A 48 -26.20 -61.75 37.47
N ASP A 49 -24.95 -62.25 37.57
CA ASP A 49 -23.94 -61.64 38.40
C ASP A 49 -23.64 -60.19 37.98
N SER A 50 -23.57 -59.31 38.98
CA SER A 50 -23.34 -57.85 38.74
C SER A 50 -22.02 -57.56 38.04
N TRP A 51 -20.97 -58.33 38.30
CA TRP A 51 -19.69 -58.19 37.64
C TRP A 51 -19.77 -58.56 36.14
N ARG A 52 -20.58 -59.56 35.85
CA ARG A 52 -20.83 -59.99 34.50
C ARG A 52 -21.50 -58.94 33.63
N VAL A 53 -22.34 -58.14 34.21
CA VAL A 53 -22.97 -56.99 33.48
C VAL A 53 -21.92 -55.98 33.07
N VAL A 54 -20.96 -55.68 33.96
CA VAL A 54 -19.84 -54.75 33.63
C VAL A 54 -18.99 -55.35 32.52
N GLU A 55 -18.63 -56.61 32.63
CA GLU A 55 -17.82 -57.33 31.61
C GLU A 55 -18.49 -57.35 30.25
N LEU A 56 -19.75 -57.73 30.14
CA LEU A 56 -20.52 -57.77 28.88
C LEU A 56 -20.75 -56.38 28.25
N MET A 57 -20.85 -55.35 29.03
CA MET A 57 -21.00 -53.98 28.51
C MET A 57 -19.68 -53.37 28.05
N LEU A 58 -18.56 -53.70 28.70
CA LEU A 58 -17.23 -53.16 28.31
C LEU A 58 -16.55 -54.00 27.23
N ASP A 59 -16.73 -55.32 27.27
CA ASP A 59 -16.21 -56.23 26.26
C ASP A 59 -17.32 -57.15 25.72
N PRO A 60 -18.02 -56.74 24.68
CA PRO A 60 -19.05 -57.53 24.04
C PRO A 60 -18.57 -58.92 23.55
N GLY A 61 -17.28 -59.07 23.28
CA GLY A 61 -16.67 -60.35 22.88
C GLY A 61 -16.65 -61.39 24.02
N SER A 62 -16.72 -60.97 25.29
CA SER A 62 -16.73 -61.88 26.44
C SER A 62 -17.97 -62.76 26.53
N PHE A 63 -19.06 -62.41 25.81
CA PHE A 63 -20.28 -63.25 25.78
C PHE A 63 -20.01 -64.63 25.19
N THR A 64 -19.23 -64.74 24.10
CA THR A 64 -18.92 -66.03 23.45
C THR A 64 -17.88 -66.85 24.20
N GLY A 65 -17.01 -66.20 24.99
CA GLY A 65 -15.94 -66.88 25.77
C GLY A 65 -16.36 -67.38 27.12
N SER A 66 -17.49 -66.99 27.64
CA SER A 66 -17.90 -67.24 29.02
C SER A 66 -19.38 -67.69 29.18
N TYR A 67 -19.93 -68.28 28.11
CA TYR A 67 -21.23 -68.92 28.15
C TYR A 67 -21.19 -70.14 29.09
N ASP A 68 -22.04 -70.17 30.13
CA ASP A 68 -22.16 -71.27 31.06
C ASP A 68 -23.43 -72.10 30.68
N ASP A 69 -23.26 -73.40 30.36
CA ASP A 69 -24.35 -74.30 30.04
C ASP A 69 -25.40 -74.45 31.17
N ARG A 70 -25.12 -73.92 32.35
CA ARG A 70 -26.03 -73.89 33.51
C ARG A 70 -26.98 -72.69 33.51
N ASP A 71 -26.77 -71.73 32.65
CA ASP A 71 -27.61 -70.53 32.57
C ASP A 71 -29.01 -70.86 32.07
N ASN A 72 -30.02 -70.34 32.72
CA ASN A 72 -31.40 -70.45 32.27
C ASN A 72 -31.60 -69.65 30.96
N VAL A 73 -32.46 -70.07 30.07
CA VAL A 73 -32.76 -69.46 28.77
C VAL A 73 -33.00 -67.94 28.93
N GLY A 74 -33.70 -67.53 30.00
CA GLY A 74 -33.93 -66.15 30.30
C GLY A 74 -32.66 -65.34 30.62
N GLN A 75 -31.70 -65.95 31.31
CA GLN A 75 -30.40 -65.32 31.62
C GLN A 75 -29.55 -65.13 30.38
N VAL A 76 -29.57 -66.09 29.47
CA VAL A 76 -28.86 -66.01 28.20
C VAL A 76 -29.39 -64.85 27.32
N TRP A 77 -30.72 -64.71 27.24
CA TRP A 77 -31.32 -63.63 26.49
C TRP A 77 -30.99 -62.26 27.09
N ILE A 78 -30.99 -62.14 28.42
CA ILE A 78 -30.62 -60.86 29.09
C ILE A 78 -29.15 -60.54 28.89
N GLN A 79 -28.24 -61.55 29.00
CA GLN A 79 -26.83 -61.35 28.72
C GLN A 79 -26.58 -60.91 27.27
N LEU A 80 -27.28 -61.53 26.31
CA LEU A 80 -27.21 -61.12 24.88
C LEU A 80 -27.69 -59.68 24.70
N LEU A 81 -28.77 -59.27 25.35
CA LEU A 81 -29.33 -57.95 25.28
C LEU A 81 -28.41 -56.89 25.89
N ILE A 82 -27.75 -57.22 27.03
CA ILE A 82 -26.74 -56.39 27.65
C ILE A 82 -25.50 -56.25 26.77
N THR A 83 -25.03 -57.35 26.17
CA THR A 83 -23.93 -57.37 25.22
C THR A 83 -24.22 -56.48 24.00
N PHE A 84 -25.43 -56.62 23.44
CA PHE A 84 -25.85 -55.79 22.33
C PHE A 84 -25.92 -54.30 22.72
N ALA A 85 -26.48 -53.99 23.89
CA ALA A 85 -26.50 -52.63 24.42
C ALA A 85 -25.06 -52.07 24.61
N GLY A 86 -24.15 -52.88 25.19
CA GLY A 86 -22.73 -52.52 25.33
C GLY A 86 -22.06 -52.26 23.96
N ALA A 87 -22.24 -53.18 23.00
CA ALA A 87 -21.68 -53.03 21.65
C ALA A 87 -22.17 -51.75 20.96
N VAL A 88 -23.49 -51.49 21.00
CA VAL A 88 -24.06 -50.34 20.33
C VAL A 88 -23.72 -49.05 21.04
N PHE A 89 -23.92 -48.97 22.35
CA PHE A 89 -23.79 -47.70 23.06
C PHE A 89 -22.33 -47.37 23.39
N PHE A 90 -21.51 -48.30 23.82
CA PHE A 90 -20.12 -48.05 24.20
C PHE A 90 -19.25 -47.77 22.95
N THR A 91 -19.39 -48.58 21.89
CA THR A 91 -18.65 -48.34 20.65
C THR A 91 -19.09 -47.04 19.99
N SER A 92 -20.41 -46.76 19.94
CA SER A 92 -20.94 -45.52 19.40
C SER A 92 -20.46 -44.30 20.23
N PHE A 93 -20.34 -44.45 21.56
CA PHE A 93 -19.81 -43.38 22.41
C PHE A 93 -18.36 -43.09 22.07
N ILE A 94 -17.48 -44.07 21.99
CA ILE A 94 -16.08 -43.91 21.66
C ILE A 94 -15.93 -43.26 20.26
N ILE A 95 -16.62 -43.76 19.27
CA ILE A 95 -16.57 -43.24 17.89
C ILE A 95 -17.05 -41.79 17.85
N ASN A 96 -18.16 -41.46 18.54
CA ASN A 96 -18.67 -40.11 18.58
C ASN A 96 -17.73 -39.14 19.34
N VAL A 97 -17.18 -39.55 20.47
CA VAL A 97 -16.24 -38.69 21.24
C VAL A 97 -14.98 -38.42 20.45
N ILE A 98 -14.38 -39.46 19.90
CA ILE A 98 -13.17 -39.34 19.09
C ILE A 98 -13.48 -38.59 17.78
N GLY A 99 -14.48 -39.05 17.02
CA GLY A 99 -14.84 -38.46 15.72
C GLY A 99 -15.23 -36.96 15.84
N ASN A 100 -16.09 -36.61 16.80
CA ASN A 100 -16.48 -35.22 17.01
C ASN A 100 -15.33 -34.34 17.53
N THR A 101 -14.46 -34.88 18.39
CA THR A 101 -13.31 -34.12 18.93
C THR A 101 -12.29 -33.84 17.82
N PHE A 102 -11.93 -34.87 17.04
CA PHE A 102 -11.03 -34.71 15.91
C PHE A 102 -11.68 -33.92 14.76
N GLY A 103 -12.93 -34.22 14.43
CA GLY A 103 -13.66 -33.53 13.37
C GLY A 103 -13.78 -32.02 13.64
N ARG A 104 -14.14 -31.61 14.84
CA ARG A 104 -14.22 -30.20 15.22
C ARG A 104 -12.86 -29.51 15.24
N ARG A 105 -11.80 -30.18 15.68
CA ARG A 105 -10.45 -29.62 15.61
C ARG A 105 -10.00 -29.46 14.16
N LEU A 106 -10.27 -30.46 13.32
CA LEU A 106 -9.97 -30.39 11.89
C LEU A 106 -10.76 -29.27 11.21
N GLU A 107 -12.06 -29.16 11.50
CA GLU A 107 -12.90 -28.06 11.00
C GLU A 107 -12.43 -26.69 11.48
N ALA A 108 -12.08 -26.54 12.76
CA ALA A 108 -11.51 -25.31 13.29
C ALA A 108 -10.17 -24.97 12.62
N PHE A 109 -9.34 -25.96 12.35
CA PHE A 109 -8.08 -25.80 11.64
C PHE A 109 -8.32 -25.37 10.17
N THR A 110 -9.23 -26.05 9.47
CA THR A 110 -9.59 -25.73 8.07
C THR A 110 -10.16 -24.33 7.95
N ARG A 111 -11.01 -23.94 8.92
CA ARG A 111 -11.60 -22.59 8.99
C ARG A 111 -10.67 -21.52 9.56
N GLY A 112 -9.45 -21.86 9.94
CA GLY A 112 -8.49 -20.90 10.51
C GLY A 112 -8.89 -20.32 11.88
N GLN A 113 -9.74 -21.01 12.66
CA GLN A 113 -10.26 -20.55 13.95
C GLN A 113 -9.42 -21.06 15.14
N VAL A 114 -8.28 -21.68 14.87
CA VAL A 114 -7.37 -22.19 15.90
C VAL A 114 -6.58 -21.03 16.50
N THR A 115 -6.37 -21.07 17.82
CA THR A 115 -5.52 -20.10 18.53
C THR A 115 -4.15 -20.71 18.74
N TYR A 116 -3.12 -19.99 18.31
CA TYR A 116 -1.71 -20.30 18.53
C TYR A 116 -1.06 -19.22 19.37
N ARG A 117 0.04 -19.54 20.03
CA ARG A 117 0.91 -18.53 20.63
C ARG A 117 2.06 -18.26 19.68
N PHE A 118 2.14 -17.04 19.21
CA PHE A 118 3.21 -16.57 18.33
C PHE A 118 4.13 -15.62 19.10
N GLN A 119 5.39 -15.59 18.72
CA GLN A 119 6.38 -14.68 19.28
C GLN A 119 7.43 -14.37 18.20
N ASP A 120 7.84 -13.12 18.08
CA ASP A 120 8.80 -12.64 17.06
C ASP A 120 8.39 -13.05 15.62
N HIS A 121 7.08 -13.02 15.32
CA HIS A 121 6.48 -13.41 14.06
C HIS A 121 6.20 -12.21 13.16
N VAL A 122 5.97 -12.46 11.87
CA VAL A 122 5.46 -11.47 10.93
C VAL A 122 3.94 -11.62 10.83
N LEU A 123 3.20 -10.54 11.08
CA LEU A 123 1.74 -10.53 11.03
C LEU A 123 1.27 -9.77 9.77
N ILE A 124 0.47 -10.43 8.95
CA ILE A 124 -0.12 -9.86 7.73
C ILE A 124 -1.64 -9.79 7.92
N LEU A 125 -2.21 -8.59 7.88
CA LEU A 125 -3.61 -8.29 8.11
C LEU A 125 -4.33 -7.99 6.80
N GLY A 126 -5.08 -8.97 6.32
CA GLY A 126 -5.74 -9.00 5.01
C GLY A 126 -4.95 -9.80 3.97
N ALA A 127 -5.64 -10.17 2.90
CA ALA A 127 -5.08 -10.95 1.80
C ALA A 127 -5.48 -10.32 0.45
N ASN A 128 -4.56 -9.61 -0.16
CA ASN A 128 -4.73 -8.98 -1.47
C ASN A 128 -3.62 -9.40 -2.44
N GLY A 129 -3.65 -8.86 -3.66
CA GLY A 129 -2.67 -9.16 -4.71
C GLY A 129 -1.20 -8.89 -4.36
N MET A 130 -0.91 -8.12 -3.30
CA MET A 130 0.46 -7.86 -2.83
C MET A 130 1.00 -8.99 -1.92
N LEU A 131 0.12 -9.83 -1.35
CA LEU A 131 0.45 -10.83 -0.34
C LEU A 131 1.64 -11.71 -0.76
N VAL A 132 1.58 -12.29 -1.94
CA VAL A 132 2.61 -13.23 -2.43
C VAL A 132 3.98 -12.55 -2.56
N ASN A 133 4.02 -11.31 -3.05
CA ASN A 133 5.29 -10.59 -3.21
C ASN A 133 5.90 -10.17 -1.88
N ILE A 134 5.07 -9.74 -0.93
CA ILE A 134 5.53 -9.45 0.43
C ILE A 134 6.09 -10.74 1.06
N MET A 135 5.39 -11.86 0.93
CA MET A 135 5.87 -13.15 1.45
C MET A 135 7.19 -13.58 0.80
N LYS A 136 7.32 -13.47 -0.53
CA LYS A 136 8.60 -13.74 -1.23
C LYS A 136 9.73 -12.88 -0.70
N SER A 137 9.48 -11.57 -0.54
CA SER A 137 10.46 -10.64 0.03
C SER A 137 10.85 -11.00 1.47
N LEU A 138 9.91 -11.51 2.28
CA LEU A 138 10.17 -11.95 3.65
C LEU A 138 10.97 -13.26 3.70
N VAL A 139 10.70 -14.19 2.80
CA VAL A 139 11.42 -15.47 2.71
C VAL A 139 12.86 -15.29 2.20
N GLU A 140 13.08 -14.31 1.31
CA GLU A 140 14.40 -13.95 0.80
C GLU A 140 15.26 -13.20 1.84
N ASP A 141 14.63 -12.53 2.81
CA ASP A 141 15.31 -11.80 3.86
C ASP A 141 15.86 -12.75 4.94
N PRO A 142 17.19 -12.79 5.19
CA PRO A 142 17.79 -13.67 6.17
C PRO A 142 17.26 -13.52 7.60
N GLU A 143 16.82 -12.33 8.00
CA GLU A 143 16.26 -12.06 9.32
C GLU A 143 14.85 -12.63 9.47
N ASN A 144 14.05 -12.58 8.41
CA ASN A 144 12.65 -13.02 8.43
C ASN A 144 12.47 -14.49 8.04
N LYS A 145 13.44 -15.12 7.38
CA LYS A 145 13.35 -16.49 6.85
C LYS A 145 12.99 -17.55 7.90
N LYS A 146 13.32 -17.31 9.16
CA LYS A 146 13.07 -18.27 10.28
C LYS A 146 11.82 -17.92 11.09
N ARG A 147 11.19 -16.76 10.83
CA ARG A 147 10.02 -16.30 11.56
C ARG A 147 8.76 -16.98 11.05
N ASP A 148 7.81 -17.19 11.94
CA ASP A 148 6.46 -17.56 11.56
C ASP A 148 5.78 -16.40 10.82
N ILE A 149 5.07 -16.70 9.73
CA ILE A 149 4.26 -15.74 8.99
C ILE A 149 2.80 -16.05 9.26
N VAL A 150 2.11 -15.11 9.90
CA VAL A 150 0.70 -15.24 10.27
C VAL A 150 -0.13 -14.32 9.37
N VAL A 151 -1.00 -14.89 8.55
CA VAL A 151 -1.94 -14.16 7.69
C VAL A 151 -3.31 -14.21 8.34
N LEU A 152 -3.85 -13.07 8.71
CA LEU A 152 -5.21 -12.91 9.24
C LEU A 152 -6.11 -12.34 8.15
N THR A 153 -7.16 -13.06 7.78
CA THR A 153 -8.10 -12.67 6.72
C THR A 153 -9.55 -12.92 7.15
N ASN A 154 -10.48 -12.15 6.63
CA ASN A 154 -11.92 -12.38 6.75
C ASN A 154 -12.49 -13.18 5.55
N ARG A 155 -11.62 -13.55 4.59
CA ARG A 155 -11.95 -14.39 3.44
C ARG A 155 -11.87 -15.87 3.79
N ASP A 156 -12.25 -16.69 2.81
CA ASP A 156 -12.11 -18.13 2.86
C ASP A 156 -10.62 -18.53 3.00
N VAL A 157 -10.29 -19.05 4.18
CA VAL A 157 -8.90 -19.42 4.57
C VAL A 157 -8.32 -20.47 3.63
N GLU A 158 -9.14 -21.41 3.15
CA GLU A 158 -8.69 -22.48 2.25
C GLU A 158 -8.27 -21.92 0.89
N LYS A 159 -9.05 -20.99 0.34
CA LYS A 159 -8.70 -20.32 -0.93
C LYS A 159 -7.46 -19.44 -0.80
N VAL A 160 -7.30 -18.71 0.32
CA VAL A 160 -6.09 -17.91 0.56
C VAL A 160 -4.86 -18.82 0.70
N ARG A 161 -5.00 -19.95 1.38
CA ARG A 161 -3.93 -20.95 1.51
C ARG A 161 -3.55 -21.56 0.15
N GLU A 162 -4.53 -21.95 -0.64
CA GLU A 162 -4.32 -22.46 -2.00
C GLU A 162 -3.62 -21.41 -2.89
N TYR A 163 -4.03 -20.15 -2.81
CA TYR A 163 -3.38 -19.04 -3.51
C TYR A 163 -1.91 -18.89 -3.13
N ILE A 164 -1.58 -18.95 -1.83
CA ILE A 164 -0.20 -18.88 -1.35
C ILE A 164 0.62 -20.07 -1.89
N PHE A 165 0.12 -21.30 -1.72
CA PHE A 165 0.84 -22.53 -2.13
C PHE A 165 1.03 -22.65 -3.64
N SER A 166 0.14 -22.05 -4.44
CA SER A 166 0.29 -22.03 -5.90
C SER A 166 1.41 -21.10 -6.39
N HIS A 167 1.88 -20.14 -5.56
CA HIS A 167 2.85 -19.13 -5.94
C HIS A 167 4.19 -19.22 -5.20
N ILE A 168 4.23 -19.91 -4.06
CA ILE A 168 5.42 -20.07 -3.21
C ILE A 168 5.68 -21.55 -2.99
N LYS A 169 6.94 -21.98 -3.07
CA LYS A 169 7.31 -23.38 -2.92
C LYS A 169 6.93 -23.92 -1.53
N GLU A 170 6.51 -25.16 -1.44
CA GLU A 170 6.06 -25.81 -0.20
C GLU A 170 7.11 -25.72 0.94
N ALA A 171 8.39 -25.87 0.61
CA ALA A 171 9.49 -25.76 1.59
C ALA A 171 9.62 -24.34 2.19
N GLU A 172 9.13 -23.30 1.49
CA GLU A 172 9.16 -21.91 1.91
C GLU A 172 7.91 -21.51 2.71
N THR A 173 6.86 -22.35 2.64
CA THR A 173 5.56 -22.13 3.30
C THR A 173 5.40 -22.88 4.62
N ALA A 174 6.41 -23.63 5.07
CA ALA A 174 6.35 -24.47 6.26
C ALA A 174 5.98 -23.71 7.55
N ASN A 175 6.30 -22.40 7.61
CA ASN A 175 6.01 -21.53 8.75
C ASN A 175 4.88 -20.53 8.47
N VAL A 176 3.98 -20.83 7.54
CA VAL A 176 2.87 -19.94 7.17
C VAL A 176 1.56 -20.42 7.77
N TYR A 177 0.92 -19.56 8.54
CA TYR A 177 -0.36 -19.81 9.22
C TYR A 177 -1.42 -18.85 8.66
N VAL A 178 -2.47 -19.37 8.05
CA VAL A 178 -3.61 -18.57 7.58
C VAL A 178 -4.76 -18.73 8.57
N LEU A 179 -5.17 -17.63 9.20
CA LEU A 179 -6.18 -17.58 10.25
C LEU A 179 -7.38 -16.73 9.82
N TYR A 180 -8.56 -17.12 10.28
CA TYR A 180 -9.78 -16.36 10.06
C TYR A 180 -10.02 -15.34 11.17
N GLY A 181 -10.36 -14.10 10.80
CA GLY A 181 -10.78 -13.09 11.75
C GLY A 181 -10.92 -11.69 11.15
N ASP A 182 -11.65 -10.85 11.86
CA ASP A 182 -11.78 -9.44 11.53
C ASP A 182 -10.60 -8.67 12.12
N ARG A 183 -9.80 -8.07 11.25
CA ARG A 183 -8.59 -7.32 11.59
C ARG A 183 -8.88 -6.00 12.32
N THR A 184 -10.12 -5.48 12.25
CA THR A 184 -10.50 -4.22 12.90
C THR A 184 -10.82 -4.38 14.40
N LEU A 185 -10.94 -5.62 14.88
CA LEU A 185 -11.33 -5.92 16.26
C LEU A 185 -10.10 -6.16 17.16
N PRO A 186 -9.92 -5.39 18.26
CA PRO A 186 -8.81 -5.56 19.20
C PRO A 186 -8.65 -6.99 19.69
N GLY A 187 -9.74 -7.68 20.09
CA GLY A 187 -9.69 -9.05 20.57
C GLY A 187 -9.21 -10.08 19.53
N THR A 188 -9.41 -9.79 18.24
CA THR A 188 -8.84 -10.62 17.16
C THR A 188 -7.34 -10.41 17.05
N LEU A 189 -6.88 -9.16 17.16
CA LEU A 189 -5.46 -8.81 17.14
C LEU A 189 -4.70 -9.38 18.36
N GLU A 190 -5.33 -9.38 19.55
CA GLU A 190 -4.79 -10.04 20.73
C GLU A 190 -4.66 -11.55 20.53
N ARG A 191 -5.64 -12.21 19.90
CA ARG A 191 -5.62 -13.65 19.62
C ARG A 191 -4.46 -14.08 18.72
N VAL A 192 -3.99 -13.20 17.84
CA VAL A 192 -2.82 -13.45 16.97
C VAL A 192 -1.54 -12.86 17.54
N GLU A 193 -1.53 -12.48 18.82
CA GLU A 193 -0.38 -11.94 19.57
C GLU A 193 0.30 -10.76 18.84
N ALA A 194 -0.52 -9.82 18.34
CA ALA A 194 -0.03 -8.68 17.55
C ALA A 194 1.04 -7.84 18.28
N LYS A 195 0.97 -7.76 19.63
CA LYS A 195 1.94 -7.03 20.46
C LYS A 195 3.33 -7.68 20.50
N ASP A 196 3.43 -8.98 20.18
CA ASP A 196 4.67 -9.76 20.20
C ASP A 196 5.21 -9.99 18.77
N ALA A 197 4.63 -9.33 17.75
CA ALA A 197 5.07 -9.38 16.38
C ALA A 197 6.37 -8.59 16.15
N ALA A 198 7.23 -9.08 15.28
CA ALA A 198 8.42 -8.35 14.80
C ALA A 198 8.04 -7.25 13.79
N SER A 199 7.09 -7.56 12.93
CA SER A 199 6.54 -6.62 11.95
C SER A 199 5.08 -6.93 11.63
N ILE A 200 4.32 -5.88 11.26
CA ILE A 200 2.89 -5.96 10.93
C ILE A 200 2.66 -5.30 9.58
N TYR A 201 1.97 -5.99 8.67
CA TYR A 201 1.56 -5.49 7.37
C TYR A 201 0.04 -5.40 7.31
N ILE A 202 -0.52 -4.18 7.19
CA ILE A 202 -1.95 -3.93 7.03
C ILE A 202 -2.23 -3.81 5.55
N LEU A 203 -2.60 -4.91 4.90
CA LEU A 203 -2.79 -4.96 3.44
C LEU A 203 -4.24 -4.66 3.03
N GLY A 204 -5.22 -5.06 3.85
CA GLY A 204 -6.60 -5.10 3.41
C GLY A 204 -6.92 -6.31 2.52
N GLU A 205 -8.16 -6.39 2.06
CA GLU A 205 -8.63 -7.45 1.17
C GLU A 205 -8.81 -6.90 -0.24
N ASP A 206 -8.69 -7.75 -1.27
CA ASP A 206 -9.04 -7.35 -2.63
C ASP A 206 -10.55 -7.03 -2.76
N ASP A 207 -10.89 -6.05 -3.59
CA ASP A 207 -12.26 -5.61 -3.90
C ASP A 207 -13.08 -5.13 -2.69
N GLU A 208 -12.41 -4.71 -1.62
CA GLU A 208 -13.02 -4.16 -0.42
C GLU A 208 -13.47 -2.71 -0.68
N GLN A 209 -14.78 -2.43 -0.63
CA GLN A 209 -15.34 -1.11 -0.96
C GLN A 209 -14.82 0.02 -0.06
N MET A 210 -14.46 -0.30 1.19
CA MET A 210 -13.98 0.65 2.20
C MET A 210 -12.54 0.35 2.62
N HIS A 211 -11.69 -0.05 1.68
CA HIS A 211 -10.32 -0.51 1.92
C HIS A 211 -9.55 0.40 2.88
N ASP A 212 -9.41 1.68 2.55
CA ASP A 212 -8.64 2.63 3.35
C ASP A 212 -9.25 2.85 4.74
N ALA A 213 -10.58 2.96 4.82
CA ALA A 213 -11.27 3.16 6.10
C ALA A 213 -11.07 1.96 7.04
N LEU A 214 -11.14 0.73 6.52
CA LEU A 214 -10.92 -0.49 7.29
C LEU A 214 -9.45 -0.65 7.68
N ASN A 215 -8.51 -0.28 6.82
CA ASN A 215 -7.10 -0.28 7.14
C ASN A 215 -6.76 0.77 8.20
N LEU A 216 -7.37 1.96 8.17
CA LEU A 216 -7.26 2.97 9.22
C LEU A 216 -7.89 2.51 10.55
N ALA A 217 -9.04 1.81 10.50
CA ALA A 217 -9.66 1.21 11.69
C ALA A 217 -8.73 0.13 12.29
N THR A 218 -8.11 -0.70 11.44
CA THR A 218 -7.12 -1.70 11.87
C THR A 218 -5.91 -1.03 12.54
N TRP A 219 -5.40 0.05 11.95
CA TRP A 219 -4.33 0.85 12.56
C TRP A 219 -4.73 1.41 13.93
N ALA A 220 -5.97 1.90 14.07
CA ALA A 220 -6.49 2.38 15.36
C ALA A 220 -6.54 1.27 16.41
N ALA A 221 -7.03 0.07 16.04
CA ALA A 221 -7.07 -1.10 16.92
C ALA A 221 -5.66 -1.58 17.31
N LEU A 222 -4.69 -1.56 16.38
CA LEU A 222 -3.30 -1.89 16.69
C LEU A 222 -2.66 -0.92 17.68
N LYS A 223 -2.96 0.37 17.61
CA LYS A 223 -2.48 1.35 18.61
C LYS A 223 -2.98 1.02 20.01
N GLU A 224 -4.22 0.54 20.12
CA GLU A 224 -4.79 0.11 21.41
C GLU A 224 -4.08 -1.14 21.92
N VAL A 225 -3.91 -2.18 21.09
CA VAL A 225 -3.35 -3.48 21.47
C VAL A 225 -1.83 -3.42 21.66
N CYS A 226 -1.10 -2.74 20.77
CA CYS A 226 0.36 -2.74 20.73
C CYS A 226 1.00 -1.51 21.35
N GLY A 227 0.23 -0.53 21.84
CA GLY A 227 0.78 0.71 22.42
C GLY A 227 1.73 0.50 23.61
N THR A 228 1.62 -0.65 24.28
CA THR A 228 2.48 -1.07 25.40
C THR A 228 3.42 -2.21 25.04
N ALA A 229 3.68 -2.47 23.76
CA ALA A 229 4.60 -3.53 23.33
C ALA A 229 6.00 -3.30 23.93
N ALA A 230 6.66 -4.41 24.29
CA ALA A 230 7.99 -4.33 24.91
C ALA A 230 9.09 -3.93 23.91
N ASN A 231 8.94 -4.37 22.66
CA ASN A 231 9.89 -4.13 21.58
C ASN A 231 9.28 -3.24 20.50
N PRO A 232 10.09 -2.50 19.72
CA PRO A 232 9.63 -1.78 18.56
C PRO A 232 9.06 -2.70 17.49
N ILE A 233 7.87 -2.37 16.95
CA ILE A 233 7.18 -3.12 15.90
C ILE A 233 7.12 -2.25 14.65
N ASN A 234 7.67 -2.73 13.54
CA ASN A 234 7.54 -2.07 12.25
C ASN A 234 6.14 -2.33 11.67
N CYS A 235 5.36 -1.29 11.44
CA CYS A 235 4.00 -1.39 10.92
C CYS A 235 3.90 -0.74 9.54
N TYR A 236 3.50 -1.51 8.54
CA TYR A 236 3.32 -1.07 7.16
C TYR A 236 1.82 -0.97 6.87
N LEU A 237 1.33 0.24 6.61
CA LEU A 237 -0.07 0.54 6.32
C LEU A 237 -0.25 0.81 4.83
N VAL A 238 -0.99 -0.04 4.14
CA VAL A 238 -1.31 0.14 2.72
C VAL A 238 -2.58 0.97 2.56
N LEU A 239 -2.51 2.02 1.74
CA LEU A 239 -3.63 2.86 1.33
C LEU A 239 -3.72 2.89 -0.20
N GLU A 240 -4.93 3.07 -0.74
CA GLU A 240 -5.16 3.19 -2.18
C GLU A 240 -5.37 4.66 -2.61
N ARG A 241 -5.97 5.50 -1.73
CA ARG A 241 -6.35 6.87 -2.08
C ARG A 241 -5.35 7.89 -1.59
N ILE A 242 -4.88 8.75 -2.47
CA ILE A 242 -4.02 9.89 -2.14
C ILE A 242 -4.70 10.82 -1.10
N SER A 243 -6.01 11.06 -1.25
CA SER A 243 -6.76 11.90 -0.29
C SER A 243 -6.78 11.34 1.13
N THR A 244 -6.79 10.02 1.29
CA THR A 244 -6.71 9.37 2.60
C THR A 244 -5.31 9.49 3.19
N GLU A 245 -4.29 9.36 2.36
CA GLU A 245 -2.89 9.53 2.74
C GLU A 245 -2.61 10.95 3.24
N HIS A 246 -3.21 11.97 2.62
CA HIS A 246 -3.06 13.38 3.03
C HIS A 246 -3.45 13.64 4.49
N VAL A 247 -4.29 12.81 5.12
CA VAL A 247 -4.59 12.92 6.56
C VAL A 247 -3.32 12.82 7.42
N PHE A 248 -2.29 12.10 6.96
CA PHE A 248 -1.02 11.98 7.69
C PHE A 248 -0.11 13.20 7.50
N PHE A 249 -0.25 13.97 6.41
CA PHE A 249 0.55 15.18 6.18
C PHE A 249 0.28 16.29 7.21
N TYR A 250 -0.97 16.37 7.71
CA TYR A 250 -1.39 17.41 8.65
C TYR A 250 -1.15 17.04 10.12
N LYS A 251 -0.64 15.85 10.42
CA LYS A 251 -0.29 15.45 11.78
C LYS A 251 1.08 16.00 12.13
N SER A 252 1.13 16.78 13.21
CA SER A 252 2.39 17.31 13.76
C SER A 252 3.22 16.24 14.48
N ASP A 253 2.65 15.04 14.73
CA ASP A 253 3.31 13.99 15.45
C ASP A 253 4.17 13.13 14.50
N SER A 254 5.33 12.70 15.01
CA SER A 254 6.17 11.71 14.34
C SER A 254 5.37 10.44 13.99
N GLY A 255 5.77 9.72 12.95
CA GLY A 255 5.11 8.48 12.52
C GLY A 255 5.16 7.33 13.54
N SER A 256 5.73 7.56 14.74
CA SER A 256 5.78 6.57 15.83
C SER A 256 4.66 6.77 16.85
N PHE A 257 4.01 5.69 17.24
CA PHE A 257 3.03 5.65 18.33
C PHE A 257 3.53 4.67 19.38
N GLY A 258 4.20 5.19 20.42
CA GLY A 258 4.89 4.33 21.37
C GLY A 258 5.98 3.52 20.67
N ASN A 259 5.90 2.19 20.75
CA ASN A 259 6.82 1.28 20.06
C ASN A 259 6.37 0.85 18.65
N LEU A 260 5.24 1.36 18.14
CA LEU A 260 4.81 1.15 16.75
C LEU A 260 5.48 2.15 15.81
N LYS A 261 6.25 1.66 14.85
CA LYS A 261 6.92 2.43 13.81
C LYS A 261 6.13 2.33 12.52
N LEU A 262 5.39 3.41 12.15
CA LEU A 262 4.50 3.42 11.00
C LEU A 262 5.25 3.79 9.72
N THR A 263 5.05 2.97 8.68
CA THR A 263 5.35 3.29 7.28
C THR A 263 4.04 3.22 6.49
N VAL A 264 3.62 4.32 5.90
CA VAL A 264 2.45 4.34 5.00
C VAL A 264 2.93 4.04 3.59
N ILE A 265 2.20 3.18 2.89
CA ILE A 265 2.47 2.78 1.50
C ILE A 265 1.21 3.08 0.69
N ASN A 266 1.29 4.02 -0.24
CA ASN A 266 0.24 4.22 -1.22
C ASN A 266 0.45 3.23 -2.39
N GLU A 267 -0.51 2.32 -2.59
CA GLU A 267 -0.41 1.27 -3.60
C GLU A 267 -0.34 1.85 -5.02
N LEU A 268 -1.21 2.81 -5.33
CA LEU A 268 -1.30 3.38 -6.67
C LEU A 268 -0.13 4.29 -6.99
N GLU A 269 0.30 5.09 -6.02
CA GLU A 269 1.48 5.93 -6.16
C GLU A 269 2.75 5.07 -6.33
N ASN A 270 2.86 3.99 -5.57
CA ASN A 270 3.99 3.06 -5.69
C ASN A 270 4.03 2.40 -7.08
N ALA A 271 2.86 2.06 -7.65
CA ALA A 271 2.75 1.56 -9.01
C ALA A 271 3.18 2.61 -10.04
N ALA A 272 2.76 3.86 -9.88
CA ALA A 272 3.14 4.97 -10.75
C ALA A 272 4.66 5.26 -10.67
N GLN A 273 5.22 5.34 -9.47
CA GLN A 273 6.65 5.55 -9.25
C GLN A 273 7.49 4.43 -9.87
N ARG A 274 7.05 3.18 -9.77
CA ARG A 274 7.74 2.06 -10.40
C ARG A 274 7.85 2.19 -11.92
N VAL A 275 6.82 2.75 -12.55
CA VAL A 275 6.76 2.94 -14.01
C VAL A 275 7.56 4.14 -14.47
N LEU A 276 7.42 5.27 -13.76
CA LEU A 276 7.91 6.57 -14.22
C LEU A 276 9.33 6.89 -13.72
N VAL A 277 9.73 6.36 -12.55
CA VAL A 277 11.10 6.55 -12.05
C VAL A 277 12.04 5.59 -12.77
N SER A 278 12.63 6.06 -13.85
CA SER A 278 13.55 5.29 -14.68
C SER A 278 14.86 5.00 -13.94
N ARG A 279 15.36 3.78 -14.09
CA ARG A 279 16.63 3.31 -13.55
C ARG A 279 17.64 3.19 -14.65
N ASP A 280 18.43 4.22 -14.83
CA ASP A 280 19.44 4.24 -15.91
C ASP A 280 20.61 3.30 -15.68
N TYR A 281 20.76 2.79 -14.45
CA TYR A 281 21.91 1.98 -14.04
C TYR A 281 21.63 0.47 -14.00
N GLU A 282 20.39 0.04 -14.29
CA GLU A 282 20.00 -1.36 -14.24
C GLU A 282 19.75 -1.94 -15.63
N VAL A 283 20.12 -3.18 -15.81
CA VAL A 283 20.06 -3.92 -17.07
C VAL A 283 18.63 -4.12 -17.58
N ASP A 284 17.63 -4.08 -16.69
CA ASP A 284 16.20 -4.29 -17.02
C ASP A 284 15.42 -2.98 -17.07
N LYS A 285 15.62 -2.20 -18.13
CA LYS A 285 14.75 -1.05 -18.44
C LYS A 285 13.39 -1.54 -18.96
N LYS A 286 12.44 -1.79 -18.07
CA LYS A 286 11.09 -2.24 -18.48
C LYS A 286 10.27 -1.12 -19.12
N TYR A 287 10.42 0.12 -18.61
CA TYR A 287 9.66 1.29 -19.04
C TYR A 287 10.60 2.39 -19.51
N PRO A 288 10.27 3.10 -20.61
CA PRO A 288 11.05 4.24 -21.08
C PRO A 288 10.87 5.46 -20.14
N ALA A 289 11.95 6.21 -19.93
CA ALA A 289 11.90 7.46 -19.18
C ALA A 289 11.06 8.52 -19.93
N LEU A 290 10.38 9.41 -19.19
CA LEU A 290 9.59 10.47 -19.78
C LEU A 290 10.45 11.47 -20.58
N ASP A 291 11.68 11.71 -20.12
CA ASP A 291 12.68 12.60 -20.73
C ASP A 291 13.67 11.87 -21.67
N ARG A 292 13.38 10.62 -22.02
CA ARG A 292 14.23 9.77 -22.88
C ARG A 292 15.66 9.71 -22.34
N ASP A 293 16.62 10.28 -23.10
CA ASP A 293 18.05 10.32 -22.73
C ASP A 293 18.42 11.58 -21.92
N GLY A 294 17.43 12.37 -21.51
CA GLY A 294 17.59 13.58 -20.73
C GLY A 294 17.28 14.88 -21.48
N ILE A 295 16.94 15.91 -20.73
CA ILE A 295 16.65 17.25 -21.25
C ILE A 295 17.65 18.22 -20.61
N SER A 296 18.60 18.70 -21.39
CA SER A 296 19.62 19.67 -20.96
C SER A 296 19.11 21.11 -21.05
N LYS A 297 19.89 22.05 -20.50
CA LYS A 297 19.58 23.50 -20.58
C LYS A 297 19.40 24.05 -22.00
N ASP A 298 20.04 23.42 -22.98
CA ASP A 298 20.02 23.85 -24.38
C ASP A 298 18.95 23.11 -25.21
N SER A 299 18.25 22.14 -24.63
CA SER A 299 17.25 21.31 -25.32
C SER A 299 16.02 22.14 -25.68
N GLU A 300 15.52 21.97 -26.92
CA GLU A 300 14.29 22.63 -27.44
C GLU A 300 13.01 21.82 -27.16
N VAL A 301 13.14 20.65 -26.51
CA VAL A 301 12.02 19.75 -26.19
C VAL A 301 11.56 19.90 -24.75
N ASN A 302 10.30 19.62 -24.49
CA ASN A 302 9.75 19.44 -23.16
C ASN A 302 9.06 18.09 -23.00
N VAL A 303 8.84 17.64 -21.79
CA VAL A 303 8.01 16.45 -21.54
C VAL A 303 6.54 16.81 -21.74
N HIS A 304 5.84 15.97 -22.51
CA HIS A 304 4.39 16.02 -22.66
C HIS A 304 3.81 14.67 -22.21
N PHE A 305 3.20 14.65 -21.03
CA PHE A 305 2.61 13.45 -20.44
C PHE A 305 1.09 13.50 -20.54
N VAL A 306 0.52 12.67 -21.41
CA VAL A 306 -0.92 12.56 -21.61
C VAL A 306 -1.48 11.42 -20.79
N VAL A 307 -2.48 11.70 -19.95
CA VAL A 307 -3.16 10.73 -19.09
C VAL A 307 -4.63 10.63 -19.50
N VAL A 308 -5.04 9.47 -19.99
CA VAL A 308 -6.42 9.19 -20.38
C VAL A 308 -7.16 8.62 -19.17
N GLY A 309 -8.23 9.30 -18.76
CA GLY A 309 -8.98 9.07 -17.53
C GLY A 309 -8.60 10.05 -16.41
N MET A 310 -9.50 10.22 -15.42
CA MET A 310 -9.25 10.95 -14.17
C MET A 310 -9.55 10.06 -12.96
N THR A 311 -9.04 8.84 -13.00
CA THR A 311 -9.12 7.87 -11.91
C THR A 311 -8.05 8.12 -10.85
N GLN A 312 -8.11 7.43 -9.72
CA GLN A 312 -7.04 7.49 -8.70
C GLN A 312 -5.67 7.09 -9.26
N MET A 313 -5.63 6.09 -10.17
CA MET A 313 -4.38 5.73 -10.87
C MET A 313 -3.92 6.85 -11.82
N ALA A 314 -4.83 7.50 -12.52
CA ALA A 314 -4.50 8.64 -13.38
C ALA A 314 -3.89 9.78 -12.56
N TYR A 315 -4.46 10.07 -11.38
CA TYR A 315 -3.87 11.06 -10.45
C TYR A 315 -2.48 10.62 -9.97
N ALA A 316 -2.30 9.36 -9.56
CA ALA A 316 -1.01 8.87 -9.13
C ALA A 316 0.07 9.00 -10.22
N MET A 317 -0.28 8.69 -11.48
CA MET A 317 0.61 8.85 -12.64
C MET A 317 0.95 10.32 -12.90
N ALA A 318 -0.05 11.20 -12.94
CA ALA A 318 0.14 12.63 -13.18
C ALA A 318 0.97 13.31 -12.07
N MET A 319 0.67 13.01 -10.77
CA MET A 319 1.41 13.55 -9.65
C MET A 319 2.86 13.04 -9.62
N THR A 320 3.08 11.77 -9.90
CA THR A 320 4.44 11.22 -10.00
C THR A 320 5.22 11.89 -11.13
N ALA A 321 4.61 12.08 -12.30
CA ALA A 321 5.24 12.81 -13.40
C ALA A 321 5.56 14.26 -12.99
N ALA A 322 4.62 14.93 -12.33
CA ALA A 322 4.82 16.29 -11.80
C ALA A 322 6.00 16.38 -10.83
N HIS A 323 6.21 15.38 -9.96
CA HIS A 323 7.32 15.35 -9.00
C HIS A 323 8.71 15.08 -9.62
N ILE A 324 8.79 14.45 -10.81
CA ILE A 324 10.08 14.03 -11.38
C ILE A 324 10.50 14.81 -12.63
N CYS A 325 9.57 15.51 -13.27
CA CYS A 325 9.81 16.15 -14.57
C CYS A 325 10.11 17.65 -14.45
N HIS A 326 11.29 17.95 -13.93
CA HIS A 326 11.83 19.30 -13.78
C HIS A 326 13.17 19.39 -14.53
N TYR A 327 13.31 20.36 -15.43
CA TYR A 327 14.44 20.40 -16.34
C TYR A 327 15.07 21.81 -16.47
N PRO A 328 16.39 21.89 -16.75
CA PRO A 328 17.11 23.18 -16.77
C PRO A 328 16.73 24.08 -17.94
N ASN A 329 16.14 23.56 -19.02
CA ASN A 329 15.69 24.34 -20.14
C ASN A 329 14.43 25.17 -19.84
N PHE A 330 13.79 24.98 -18.70
CA PHE A 330 12.76 25.89 -18.21
C PHE A 330 13.30 27.31 -18.09
N ARG A 331 14.43 27.49 -17.41
CA ARG A 331 15.06 28.80 -17.23
C ARG A 331 15.57 29.40 -18.54
N THR A 332 16.19 28.62 -19.40
CA THR A 332 16.87 29.11 -20.60
C THR A 332 15.96 29.26 -21.81
N LYS A 333 14.91 28.44 -21.92
CA LYS A 333 14.01 28.35 -23.08
C LYS A 333 12.54 28.52 -22.73
N GLY A 334 12.16 28.67 -21.45
CA GLY A 334 10.77 28.73 -20.99
C GLY A 334 9.99 27.44 -21.19
N LYS A 335 10.70 26.29 -21.37
CA LYS A 335 10.06 24.99 -21.63
C LYS A 335 9.48 24.41 -20.33
N ARG A 336 8.18 24.09 -20.32
CA ARG A 336 7.47 23.51 -19.18
C ARG A 336 7.08 22.07 -19.43
N THR A 337 7.12 21.26 -18.40
CA THR A 337 6.49 19.94 -18.44
C THR A 337 4.99 20.10 -18.58
N LYS A 338 4.39 19.50 -19.60
CA LYS A 338 2.97 19.55 -19.87
C LYS A 338 2.30 18.25 -19.42
N ILE A 339 1.29 18.34 -18.56
CA ILE A 339 0.48 17.21 -18.11
C ILE A 339 -0.96 17.42 -18.62
N THR A 340 -1.44 16.50 -19.46
CA THR A 340 -2.74 16.60 -20.09
C THR A 340 -3.64 15.47 -19.63
N PHE A 341 -4.81 15.79 -19.08
CA PHE A 341 -5.86 14.83 -18.81
C PHE A 341 -6.88 14.79 -19.94
N ILE A 342 -7.27 13.60 -20.36
CA ILE A 342 -8.30 13.39 -21.39
C ILE A 342 -9.38 12.49 -20.79
N GLN A 343 -10.61 13.01 -20.73
CA GLN A 343 -11.76 12.24 -20.26
C GLN A 343 -13.05 12.82 -20.85
N LYS A 344 -14.01 11.94 -21.13
CA LYS A 344 -15.35 12.36 -21.52
C LYS A 344 -16.06 13.00 -20.32
N ASP A 345 -16.75 14.12 -20.55
CA ASP A 345 -17.45 14.90 -19.52
C ASP A 345 -16.51 15.32 -18.35
N ILE A 346 -15.27 15.71 -18.68
CA ILE A 346 -14.17 15.96 -17.71
C ILE A 346 -14.42 17.13 -16.76
N LYS A 347 -15.38 18.01 -17.05
CA LYS A 347 -15.54 19.29 -16.35
C LYS A 347 -15.70 19.16 -14.85
N GLN A 348 -16.48 18.21 -14.37
CA GLN A 348 -16.70 17.98 -12.94
C GLN A 348 -15.42 17.53 -12.26
N GLU A 349 -14.70 16.58 -12.84
CA GLU A 349 -13.44 16.06 -12.31
C GLU A 349 -12.33 17.11 -12.35
N MET A 350 -12.28 17.93 -13.40
CA MET A 350 -11.39 19.09 -13.50
C MET A 350 -11.66 20.10 -12.38
N GLU A 351 -12.93 20.47 -12.15
CA GLU A 351 -13.31 21.40 -11.08
C GLU A 351 -12.94 20.84 -9.70
N PHE A 352 -13.14 19.54 -9.50
CA PHE A 352 -12.70 18.85 -8.28
C PHE A 352 -11.17 18.89 -8.12
N PHE A 353 -10.41 18.59 -9.19
CA PHE A 353 -8.95 18.65 -9.20
C PHE A 353 -8.46 20.06 -8.87
N MET A 354 -8.98 21.06 -9.57
CA MET A 354 -8.61 22.46 -9.37
C MET A 354 -8.95 22.96 -7.96
N GLY A 355 -10.07 22.52 -7.39
CA GLY A 355 -10.48 22.84 -6.03
C GLY A 355 -9.61 22.16 -4.97
N HIS A 356 -9.29 20.89 -5.19
CA HIS A 356 -8.44 20.10 -4.28
C HIS A 356 -7.00 20.65 -4.23
N PHE A 357 -6.44 21.02 -5.38
CA PHE A 357 -5.10 21.61 -5.50
C PHE A 357 -5.14 23.11 -5.72
N SER A 358 -6.06 23.82 -5.05
CA SER A 358 -6.28 25.25 -5.27
C SER A 358 -5.02 26.12 -5.11
N ASN A 359 -4.17 25.81 -4.11
CA ASN A 359 -2.91 26.54 -3.91
C ASN A 359 -1.91 26.34 -5.05
N LEU A 360 -1.89 25.16 -5.68
CA LEU A 360 -1.11 24.91 -6.89
C LEU A 360 -1.71 25.65 -8.09
N MET A 361 -3.04 25.59 -8.26
CA MET A 361 -3.71 26.25 -9.38
C MET A 361 -3.63 27.76 -9.30
N ASP A 362 -3.49 28.32 -8.12
CA ASP A 362 -3.24 29.77 -7.91
C ASP A 362 -1.90 30.24 -8.53
N LEU A 363 -0.96 29.32 -8.75
CA LEU A 363 0.39 29.57 -9.24
C LEU A 363 0.71 28.92 -10.59
N SER A 364 -0.17 28.02 -11.08
CA SER A 364 0.03 27.28 -12.32
C SER A 364 -0.81 27.83 -13.46
N TYR A 365 -0.29 27.69 -14.68
CA TYR A 365 -1.11 27.79 -15.87
C TYR A 365 -1.87 26.48 -16.11
N ALA A 366 -3.16 26.61 -16.38
CA ALA A 366 -3.98 25.48 -16.81
C ALA A 366 -4.86 25.89 -18.01
N CYS A 367 -5.25 24.93 -18.85
CA CYS A 367 -6.22 25.18 -19.91
C CYS A 367 -7.24 24.04 -20.03
N TYR A 368 -8.43 24.42 -20.50
CA TYR A 368 -9.53 23.51 -20.80
C TYR A 368 -9.86 23.55 -22.28
N ASN A 369 -10.01 22.37 -22.86
CA ASN A 369 -10.28 22.17 -24.27
C ASN A 369 -11.46 21.21 -24.43
N ASP A 370 -12.58 21.69 -24.99
CA ASP A 370 -13.78 20.92 -25.31
C ASP A 370 -13.96 20.68 -26.83
N GLY A 371 -12.90 20.89 -27.59
CA GLY A 371 -12.93 20.84 -29.06
C GLY A 371 -13.44 22.10 -29.73
N THR A 372 -13.79 23.15 -28.97
CA THR A 372 -14.20 24.46 -29.45
C THR A 372 -13.07 25.49 -29.36
N ASN A 373 -13.13 26.56 -30.12
CA ASN A 373 -12.19 27.67 -30.05
C ASN A 373 -12.91 28.94 -29.60
N PRO A 374 -12.28 29.79 -28.76
CA PRO A 374 -10.94 29.69 -28.16
C PRO A 374 -10.90 28.77 -26.94
N LEU A 375 -9.70 28.22 -26.64
CA LEU A 375 -9.44 27.45 -25.40
C LEU A 375 -9.61 28.35 -24.17
N LYS A 376 -10.19 27.78 -23.11
CA LYS A 376 -10.31 28.47 -21.81
C LYS A 376 -9.03 28.30 -21.02
N GLY A 377 -8.24 29.38 -20.89
CA GLY A 377 -7.02 29.40 -20.07
C GLY A 377 -7.28 29.93 -18.66
N PHE A 378 -6.64 29.30 -17.67
CA PHE A 378 -6.58 29.72 -16.27
C PHE A 378 -5.15 30.17 -16.02
N LYS A 379 -4.98 31.42 -15.59
CA LYS A 379 -3.66 32.01 -15.34
C LYS A 379 -3.32 32.02 -13.86
N PRO A 380 -2.03 32.03 -13.51
CA PRO A 380 -1.59 32.31 -12.14
C PRO A 380 -2.16 33.63 -11.61
N LYS A 381 -2.38 33.70 -10.32
CA LYS A 381 -2.84 34.94 -9.68
C LYS A 381 -1.70 35.96 -9.61
N LYS A 382 -1.98 37.18 -10.04
CA LYS A 382 -0.99 38.26 -10.11
C LYS A 382 -0.32 38.59 -8.77
N GLU A 383 -1.03 38.39 -7.66
CA GLU A 383 -0.50 38.69 -6.32
C GLU A 383 0.74 37.86 -5.90
N TYR A 384 0.95 36.72 -6.57
CA TYR A 384 2.10 35.85 -6.34
C TYR A 384 3.28 36.09 -7.28
N LEU A 385 3.06 36.82 -8.38
CA LEU A 385 4.05 37.03 -9.43
C LEU A 385 4.91 38.23 -9.14
N SER A 386 6.20 38.16 -9.41
CA SER A 386 7.08 39.30 -9.50
C SER A 386 6.83 40.07 -10.79
N PRO A 387 7.29 41.36 -10.87
CA PRO A 387 7.18 42.12 -12.12
C PRO A 387 7.87 41.47 -13.33
N ASP A 388 8.87 40.62 -13.09
CA ASP A 388 9.66 39.93 -14.13
C ASP A 388 9.10 38.58 -14.51
N ASP A 389 8.10 38.05 -13.77
CA ASP A 389 7.48 36.77 -14.09
C ASP A 389 6.56 36.84 -15.30
N ASP A 390 6.44 35.71 -16.03
CA ASP A 390 5.49 35.60 -17.13
C ASP A 390 4.04 35.66 -16.61
N GLU A 391 3.31 36.73 -16.96
CA GLU A 391 1.92 36.92 -16.55
C GLU A 391 0.95 35.79 -16.99
N LYS A 392 1.33 35.00 -18.00
CA LYS A 392 0.49 33.92 -18.48
C LYS A 392 0.77 32.61 -17.75
N TYR A 393 2.04 32.31 -17.52
CA TYR A 393 2.47 30.99 -17.07
C TYR A 393 3.00 30.97 -15.64
N GLY A 394 3.43 32.12 -15.09
CA GLY A 394 4.05 32.21 -13.76
C GLY A 394 5.42 31.55 -13.69
N PHE A 395 5.87 31.27 -12.47
CA PHE A 395 7.21 30.75 -12.19
C PHE A 395 7.28 29.22 -12.01
N LEU A 396 6.16 28.49 -12.10
CA LEU A 396 6.19 27.03 -12.05
C LEU A 396 6.56 26.44 -13.43
N ASP A 397 7.32 25.38 -13.42
CA ASP A 397 7.82 24.69 -14.62
C ASP A 397 6.93 23.52 -15.08
N VAL A 398 5.72 23.41 -14.51
CA VAL A 398 4.68 22.44 -14.90
C VAL A 398 3.40 23.18 -15.29
N GLU A 399 2.79 22.78 -16.41
CA GLU A 399 1.50 23.27 -16.85
C GLU A 399 0.48 22.13 -17.02
N TRP A 400 -0.81 22.47 -16.91
CA TRP A 400 -1.91 21.52 -16.89
C TRP A 400 -2.85 21.74 -18.07
N GLU A 401 -3.31 20.65 -18.67
CA GLU A 401 -4.32 20.70 -19.70
C GLU A 401 -5.42 19.66 -19.43
N PHE A 402 -6.67 20.07 -19.67
CA PHE A 402 -7.84 19.21 -19.52
C PHE A 402 -8.61 19.19 -20.83
N ILE A 403 -8.77 18.00 -21.43
CA ILE A 403 -9.45 17.82 -22.71
C ILE A 403 -10.72 17.02 -22.48
N ASP A 404 -11.84 17.63 -22.84
CA ASP A 404 -13.15 16.98 -22.79
C ASP A 404 -13.35 16.14 -24.04
N GLY A 405 -13.47 14.84 -23.87
CA GLY A 405 -13.72 13.89 -24.96
C GLY A 405 -13.17 12.51 -24.65
N GLY A 406 -13.77 11.51 -25.26
CA GLY A 406 -13.22 10.15 -25.25
C GLY A 406 -12.07 10.01 -26.23
N ILE A 407 -11.23 9.01 -26.02
CA ILE A 407 -10.09 8.71 -26.91
C ILE A 407 -10.50 8.39 -28.35
N GLU A 408 -11.76 8.01 -28.55
CA GLU A 408 -12.41 7.76 -29.83
C GLU A 408 -12.92 9.02 -30.54
N SER A 409 -13.04 10.15 -29.81
CA SER A 409 -13.56 11.40 -30.38
C SER A 409 -12.64 11.98 -31.44
N GLU A 410 -13.18 12.54 -32.51
CA GLU A 410 -12.40 13.06 -33.64
C GLU A 410 -11.38 14.13 -33.22
N HIS A 411 -11.80 15.11 -32.41
CA HIS A 411 -10.90 16.17 -31.93
C HIS A 411 -9.79 15.65 -31.02
N VAL A 412 -10.07 14.66 -30.16
CA VAL A 412 -9.05 14.01 -29.31
C VAL A 412 -8.06 13.22 -30.15
N ARG A 413 -8.54 12.45 -31.13
CA ARG A 413 -7.68 11.71 -32.06
C ARG A 413 -6.79 12.64 -32.89
N LYS A 414 -7.33 13.76 -33.34
CA LYS A 414 -6.56 14.79 -34.03
C LYS A 414 -5.50 15.40 -33.14
N TYR A 415 -5.87 15.76 -31.91
CA TYR A 415 -4.94 16.27 -30.88
C TYR A 415 -3.79 15.29 -30.63
N LEU A 416 -4.08 14.02 -30.36
CA LEU A 416 -3.06 13.00 -30.14
C LEU A 416 -2.15 12.79 -31.37
N ALA A 417 -2.71 12.88 -32.58
CA ALA A 417 -1.93 12.78 -33.80
C ALA A 417 -0.97 13.97 -33.97
N GLU A 418 -1.44 15.19 -33.66
CA GLU A 418 -0.62 16.41 -33.70
C GLU A 418 0.52 16.39 -32.67
N CYS A 419 0.24 15.92 -31.44
CA CYS A 419 1.26 15.73 -30.41
C CYS A 419 2.27 14.65 -30.82
N ALA A 420 1.80 13.50 -31.31
CA ALA A 420 2.70 12.43 -31.76
C ALA A 420 3.58 12.87 -32.95
N ALA A 421 3.09 13.74 -33.83
CA ALA A 421 3.89 14.27 -34.92
C ALA A 421 5.05 15.16 -34.47
N LYS A 422 4.94 15.78 -33.28
CA LYS A 422 5.97 16.66 -32.67
C LYS A 422 6.98 15.92 -31.80
N ASP A 423 6.76 14.61 -31.53
CA ASP A 423 7.65 13.84 -30.68
C ASP A 423 9.08 13.82 -31.20
N GLY A 424 10.04 14.13 -30.35
CA GLY A 424 11.46 14.24 -30.68
C GLY A 424 11.86 15.55 -31.35
N GLU A 425 10.91 16.41 -31.72
CA GLU A 425 11.18 17.72 -32.37
C GLU A 425 11.01 18.88 -31.36
N SER A 426 9.87 18.96 -30.69
CA SER A 426 9.56 20.00 -29.72
C SER A 426 9.04 19.47 -28.40
N GLU A 427 8.63 18.21 -28.33
CA GLU A 427 8.16 17.54 -27.12
C GLU A 427 8.53 16.04 -27.11
N TYR A 428 8.66 15.47 -25.93
CA TYR A 428 8.72 14.02 -25.70
C TYR A 428 7.37 13.54 -25.18
N LEU A 429 6.61 12.90 -26.06
CA LEU A 429 5.26 12.43 -25.75
C LEU A 429 5.29 11.04 -25.10
N THR A 430 4.52 10.88 -24.03
CA THR A 430 4.16 9.58 -23.44
C THR A 430 2.68 9.58 -23.10
N ILE A 431 1.97 8.51 -23.43
CA ILE A 431 0.53 8.36 -23.20
C ILE A 431 0.30 7.30 -22.14
N ALA A 432 -0.42 7.62 -21.04
CA ALA A 432 -0.86 6.67 -20.03
C ALA A 432 -2.39 6.51 -20.11
N ILE A 433 -2.87 5.29 -20.25
CA ILE A 433 -4.30 4.98 -20.32
C ILE A 433 -4.72 4.35 -19.00
N CYS A 434 -5.50 5.08 -18.20
CA CYS A 434 -5.80 4.82 -16.79
C CYS A 434 -7.31 4.89 -16.48
N ASP A 435 -8.18 4.45 -17.40
CA ASP A 435 -9.62 4.43 -17.17
C ASP A 435 -10.01 3.33 -16.16
N HIS A 436 -11.24 3.42 -15.65
CA HIS A 436 -11.79 2.53 -14.61
C HIS A 436 -11.85 1.06 -15.03
N VAL A 437 -12.04 0.79 -16.33
CA VAL A 437 -12.21 -0.57 -16.87
C VAL A 437 -10.92 -1.02 -17.55
N PRO A 438 -10.16 -1.96 -16.96
CA PRO A 438 -8.88 -2.42 -17.50
C PRO A 438 -8.96 -2.96 -18.94
N GLU A 439 -10.05 -3.63 -19.30
CA GLU A 439 -10.28 -4.14 -20.67
C GLU A 439 -10.46 -3.01 -21.68
N SER A 440 -11.13 -1.93 -21.29
CA SER A 440 -11.28 -0.72 -22.09
C SER A 440 -9.94 -0.05 -22.35
N ASN A 441 -9.03 -0.06 -21.36
CA ASN A 441 -7.68 0.47 -21.50
C ASN A 441 -6.88 -0.27 -22.58
N VAL A 442 -7.01 -1.61 -22.65
CA VAL A 442 -6.38 -2.40 -23.71
C VAL A 442 -6.95 -2.03 -25.08
N ALA A 443 -8.28 -1.98 -25.19
CA ALA A 443 -8.93 -1.61 -26.45
C ALA A 443 -8.50 -0.20 -26.90
N ALA A 444 -8.51 0.77 -26.01
CA ALA A 444 -8.06 2.14 -26.29
C ALA A 444 -6.61 2.17 -26.80
N ALA A 445 -5.70 1.40 -26.18
CA ALA A 445 -4.30 1.33 -26.58
C ALA A 445 -4.08 0.72 -27.97
N LEU A 446 -4.96 -0.17 -28.43
CA LEU A 446 -4.84 -0.84 -29.73
C LEU A 446 -5.45 -0.03 -30.88
N TYR A 447 -6.23 1.03 -30.59
CA TYR A 447 -6.94 1.86 -31.56
C TYR A 447 -6.53 3.33 -31.54
N LEU A 448 -5.34 3.66 -31.05
CA LEU A 448 -4.77 5.01 -31.13
C LEU A 448 -4.54 5.46 -32.57
N PRO A 449 -4.37 6.77 -32.86
CA PRO A 449 -3.97 7.25 -34.18
C PRO A 449 -2.71 6.55 -34.72
N GLN A 450 -2.68 6.27 -36.03
CA GLN A 450 -1.61 5.49 -36.64
C GLN A 450 -0.20 6.07 -36.37
N VAL A 451 -0.08 7.40 -36.36
CA VAL A 451 1.19 8.10 -36.11
C VAL A 451 1.80 7.77 -34.74
N VAL A 452 0.99 7.43 -33.75
CA VAL A 452 1.48 6.99 -32.42
C VAL A 452 2.32 5.71 -32.54
N TYR A 453 1.87 4.78 -33.37
CA TYR A 453 2.59 3.53 -33.63
C TYR A 453 3.80 3.75 -34.54
N ASP A 454 3.64 4.55 -35.60
CA ASP A 454 4.72 4.82 -36.54
C ASP A 454 5.90 5.54 -35.89
N ARG A 455 5.63 6.46 -34.95
CA ARG A 455 6.64 7.19 -34.17
C ARG A 455 7.10 6.42 -32.92
N LYS A 456 6.51 5.23 -32.66
CA LYS A 456 6.82 4.39 -31.49
C LYS A 456 6.66 5.13 -30.16
N ILE A 457 5.61 5.98 -30.07
CA ILE A 457 5.31 6.70 -28.82
C ILE A 457 5.06 5.70 -27.70
N PRO A 458 5.67 5.84 -26.50
CA PRO A 458 5.40 4.97 -25.38
C PRO A 458 3.95 5.10 -24.92
N VAL A 459 3.27 3.96 -24.82
CA VAL A 459 1.89 3.87 -24.31
C VAL A 459 1.87 2.98 -23.09
N LEU A 460 1.59 3.56 -21.93
CA LEU A 460 1.47 2.89 -20.64
C LEU A 460 0.00 2.50 -20.44
N VAL A 461 -0.31 1.25 -20.13
CA VAL A 461 -1.69 0.76 -20.04
C VAL A 461 -1.94 0.16 -18.67
N TYR A 462 -2.81 0.78 -17.89
CA TYR A 462 -3.16 0.31 -16.56
C TYR A 462 -3.90 -1.02 -16.61
N GLN A 463 -3.38 -2.01 -15.87
CA GLN A 463 -3.92 -3.36 -15.70
C GLN A 463 -3.80 -3.76 -14.24
N LYS A 464 -4.93 -3.92 -13.54
CA LYS A 464 -4.94 -4.21 -12.10
C LYS A 464 -4.48 -5.63 -11.77
N TYR A 465 -4.81 -6.61 -12.64
CA TYR A 465 -4.60 -8.03 -12.33
C TYR A 465 -3.62 -8.75 -13.26
N SER A 466 -3.69 -8.52 -14.57
CA SER A 466 -2.88 -9.25 -15.54
C SER A 466 -2.60 -8.45 -16.80
N GLY A 467 -1.35 -8.45 -17.23
CA GLY A 467 -0.90 -7.86 -18.51
C GLY A 467 -0.84 -8.86 -19.68
N GLU A 468 -1.37 -10.09 -19.55
CA GLU A 468 -1.17 -11.17 -20.53
C GLU A 468 -1.73 -10.87 -21.93
N VAL A 469 -2.88 -10.16 -22.00
CA VAL A 469 -3.47 -9.75 -23.28
C VAL A 469 -2.50 -8.85 -24.06
N LEU A 470 -1.92 -7.88 -23.39
CA LEU A 470 -0.94 -6.96 -24.01
C LEU A 470 0.40 -7.63 -24.29
N LYS A 471 0.83 -8.59 -23.47
CA LYS A 471 2.02 -9.41 -23.75
C LYS A 471 1.85 -10.20 -25.06
N THR A 472 0.65 -10.68 -25.32
CA THR A 472 0.33 -11.37 -26.57
C THR A 472 0.32 -10.41 -27.77
N ALA A 473 -0.27 -9.21 -27.60
CA ALA A 473 -0.29 -8.18 -28.66
C ALA A 473 1.14 -7.67 -29.01
N LYS A 474 2.04 -7.60 -28.06
CA LYS A 474 3.45 -7.20 -28.25
C LYS A 474 4.27 -8.10 -29.18
N ARG A 475 3.78 -9.27 -29.54
CA ARG A 475 4.41 -10.12 -30.57
C ARG A 475 4.40 -9.48 -31.94
N SER A 476 3.58 -8.45 -32.16
CA SER A 476 3.60 -7.60 -33.34
C SER A 476 4.50 -6.38 -33.10
N ASP A 477 5.43 -6.09 -34.01
CA ASP A 477 6.31 -4.91 -33.95
C ASP A 477 5.54 -3.60 -33.82
N ARG A 478 4.31 -3.56 -34.37
CA ARG A 478 3.41 -2.41 -34.28
C ARG A 478 3.10 -2.01 -32.83
N PHE A 479 2.99 -2.99 -31.92
CA PHE A 479 2.57 -2.75 -30.53
C PHE A 479 3.72 -2.93 -29.53
N ALA A 480 4.96 -3.01 -29.98
CA ALA A 480 6.13 -3.24 -29.14
C ALA A 480 6.35 -2.17 -28.05
N HIS A 481 5.86 -0.93 -28.31
CA HIS A 481 5.97 0.24 -27.42
C HIS A 481 4.77 0.45 -26.49
N ILE A 482 3.86 -0.55 -26.39
CA ILE A 482 2.75 -0.55 -25.42
C ILE A 482 3.20 -1.34 -24.18
N TYR A 483 3.09 -0.75 -22.99
CA TYR A 483 3.61 -1.30 -21.73
C TYR A 483 2.48 -1.46 -20.72
N PRO A 484 2.11 -2.70 -20.33
CA PRO A 484 1.19 -2.92 -19.21
C PRO A 484 1.85 -2.58 -17.89
N PHE A 485 1.10 -1.97 -16.96
CA PHE A 485 1.57 -1.62 -15.63
C PHE A 485 0.45 -1.66 -14.58
N GLY A 486 0.82 -1.54 -13.29
CA GLY A 486 -0.10 -1.33 -12.19
C GLY A 486 -0.70 -2.61 -11.61
N MET A 487 -0.16 -3.77 -11.97
CA MET A 487 -0.56 -5.04 -11.36
C MET A 487 -0.21 -5.06 -9.87
N LYS A 488 -1.18 -5.38 -9.01
CA LYS A 488 -0.99 -5.42 -7.55
C LYS A 488 0.20 -6.28 -7.13
N SER A 489 0.42 -7.39 -7.84
CA SER A 489 1.59 -8.25 -7.63
C SER A 489 2.94 -7.57 -7.87
N GLU A 490 2.99 -6.40 -8.46
CA GLU A 490 4.21 -5.66 -8.76
C GLU A 490 4.40 -4.42 -7.87
N CYS A 491 3.43 -4.04 -7.02
CA CYS A 491 3.46 -2.78 -6.26
C CYS A 491 4.43 -2.79 -5.08
N TYR A 492 4.81 -3.94 -4.55
CA TYR A 492 5.79 -4.07 -3.47
C TYR A 492 6.95 -4.95 -3.93
N ASP A 493 8.06 -4.34 -4.30
CA ASP A 493 9.24 -5.00 -4.84
C ASP A 493 10.56 -4.44 -4.28
N ALA A 494 11.68 -4.97 -4.75
CA ALA A 494 13.01 -4.48 -4.38
C ALA A 494 13.22 -2.99 -4.73
N ASN A 495 12.51 -2.49 -5.77
CA ASN A 495 12.60 -1.10 -6.19
C ASN A 495 12.04 -0.13 -5.15
N TYR A 496 10.95 -0.50 -4.48
CA TYR A 496 10.43 0.29 -3.36
C TYR A 496 11.45 0.40 -2.22
N LYS A 497 12.09 -0.72 -1.86
CA LYS A 497 13.14 -0.73 -0.81
C LYS A 497 14.31 0.19 -1.15
N GLU A 498 14.76 0.17 -2.40
CA GLU A 498 15.86 1.04 -2.84
C GLU A 498 15.47 2.53 -2.84
N ARG A 499 14.28 2.87 -3.31
CA ARG A 499 13.79 4.26 -3.23
C ARG A 499 13.69 4.75 -1.78
N LEU A 500 13.16 3.91 -0.89
CA LEU A 500 13.07 4.22 0.53
C LEU A 500 14.45 4.41 1.16
N LYS A 501 15.44 3.59 0.80
CA LYS A 501 16.83 3.73 1.24
C LYS A 501 17.42 5.09 0.82
N ARG A 502 17.23 5.49 -0.44
CA ARG A 502 17.67 6.80 -0.95
C ARG A 502 16.97 7.95 -0.22
N ALA A 503 15.67 7.83 0.03
CA ALA A 503 14.92 8.84 0.79
C ALA A 503 15.44 9.03 2.22
N LYS A 504 15.82 7.95 2.91
CA LYS A 504 16.45 8.00 4.24
C LYS A 504 17.80 8.74 4.20
N ARG A 505 18.60 8.49 3.17
CA ARG A 505 19.88 9.17 2.95
C ARG A 505 19.70 10.66 2.67
N ILE A 506 18.69 11.05 1.88
CA ILE A 506 18.34 12.46 1.66
C ILE A 506 17.90 13.13 2.98
N SER A 507 17.07 12.43 3.78
CA SER A 507 16.70 12.93 5.11
C SER A 507 17.92 13.24 5.99
N TYR A 508 18.92 12.36 5.94
CA TYR A 508 20.17 12.58 6.64
C TYR A 508 20.93 13.81 6.13
N LEU A 509 20.98 14.03 4.82
CA LEU A 509 21.63 15.21 4.24
C LEU A 509 20.97 16.53 4.64
N TYR A 510 19.64 16.58 4.70
CA TYR A 510 18.91 17.76 5.17
C TYR A 510 19.31 18.17 6.58
N ASP A 511 19.47 17.20 7.47
CA ASP A 511 19.84 17.45 8.85
C ASP A 511 21.32 17.83 9.02
N HIS A 512 22.16 17.44 8.06
CA HIS A 512 23.60 17.69 8.05
C HIS A 512 24.02 18.63 6.92
N THR A 513 23.15 19.60 6.56
CA THR A 513 23.41 20.55 5.46
C THR A 513 24.75 21.27 5.58
N TYR A 514 25.19 21.59 6.80
CA TYR A 514 26.41 22.37 7.07
C TYR A 514 27.58 21.55 7.64
N ASP A 515 27.34 20.32 8.08
CA ASP A 515 28.32 19.47 8.77
C ASP A 515 28.46 18.07 8.17
N TYR A 516 27.96 17.85 6.94
CA TYR A 516 28.05 16.58 6.26
C TYR A 516 29.49 16.18 5.97
N VAL A 517 29.88 14.98 6.38
CA VAL A 517 31.21 14.40 6.15
C VAL A 517 31.11 13.17 5.25
N SER A 518 30.23 12.23 5.59
CA SER A 518 30.04 10.99 4.84
C SER A 518 28.68 10.37 5.16
N MET A 519 28.15 9.55 4.23
CA MET A 519 26.92 8.81 4.42
C MET A 519 27.14 7.67 5.43
N PRO A 520 26.35 7.59 6.50
CA PRO A 520 26.43 6.48 7.44
C PRO A 520 25.84 5.19 6.87
N GLU A 521 26.00 4.08 7.59
CA GLU A 521 25.35 2.82 7.23
C GLU A 521 23.82 2.93 7.30
N ASP A 522 23.12 2.27 6.38
CA ASP A 522 21.65 2.36 6.25
C ASP A 522 20.91 1.96 7.53
N SER A 523 21.41 0.98 8.28
CA SER A 523 20.83 0.55 9.56
C SER A 523 20.76 1.68 10.61
N SER A 524 21.68 2.63 10.58
CA SER A 524 21.71 3.77 11.50
C SER A 524 20.69 4.85 11.13
N LEU A 525 20.25 4.90 9.87
CA LEU A 525 19.27 5.86 9.36
C LEU A 525 17.83 5.52 9.78
N ASP A 526 17.56 4.26 10.08
CA ASP A 526 16.20 3.77 10.35
C ASP A 526 15.56 4.42 11.58
N LYS A 527 16.33 4.57 12.67
CA LYS A 527 15.80 5.18 13.90
C LYS A 527 15.29 6.59 13.65
N LYS A 528 16.10 7.40 12.97
CA LYS A 528 15.77 8.79 12.69
C LYS A 528 14.63 8.91 11.69
N TRP A 529 14.57 8.03 10.70
CA TRP A 529 13.50 8.00 9.72
C TRP A 529 12.11 7.88 10.37
N PHE A 530 11.96 6.99 11.35
CA PHE A 530 10.70 6.82 12.06
C PHE A 530 10.34 7.98 12.99
N ASP A 531 11.32 8.78 13.41
CA ASP A 531 11.11 10.01 14.19
C ASP A 531 10.78 11.22 13.29
N THR A 532 10.99 11.09 11.97
CA THR A 532 10.70 12.14 10.99
C THR A 532 9.19 12.19 10.70
N GLN A 533 8.61 13.40 10.65
CA GLN A 533 7.20 13.57 10.27
C GLN A 533 6.92 13.01 8.88
N TYR A 534 5.73 12.43 8.71
CA TYR A 534 5.35 11.78 7.46
C TYR A 534 5.50 12.68 6.21
N ALA A 535 5.09 13.96 6.31
CA ALA A 535 5.24 14.92 5.23
C ALA A 535 6.70 15.10 4.75
N PHE A 536 7.67 15.04 5.67
CA PHE A 536 9.09 15.10 5.32
C PHE A 536 9.62 13.78 4.78
N GLN A 537 9.08 12.63 5.26
CA GLN A 537 9.41 11.33 4.68
C GLN A 537 9.01 11.27 3.21
N GLN A 538 7.80 11.71 2.87
CA GLN A 538 7.33 11.76 1.49
C GLN A 538 8.12 12.77 0.64
N SER A 539 8.42 13.94 1.16
CA SER A 539 9.28 14.94 0.50
C SER A 539 10.64 14.33 0.09
N ASN A 540 11.26 13.60 1.02
CA ASN A 540 12.54 12.94 0.76
C ASN A 540 12.41 11.80 -0.27
N LEU A 541 11.27 11.08 -0.29
CA LEU A 541 10.99 10.07 -1.30
C LEU A 541 10.84 10.68 -2.70
N TYR A 542 10.12 11.80 -2.81
CA TYR A 542 9.96 12.52 -4.09
C TYR A 542 11.30 13.10 -4.58
N ALA A 543 12.13 13.64 -3.67
CA ALA A 543 13.47 14.06 -4.01
C ALA A 543 14.33 12.89 -4.53
N ALA A 544 14.28 11.73 -3.86
CA ALA A 544 14.96 10.51 -4.31
C ALA A 544 14.49 10.04 -5.70
N ASN A 545 13.19 10.11 -5.96
CA ASN A 545 12.59 9.69 -7.24
C ASN A 545 13.00 10.60 -8.42
N SER A 546 13.33 11.86 -8.18
CA SER A 546 13.74 12.82 -9.21
C SER A 546 15.25 12.76 -9.52
N ILE A 547 16.06 11.98 -8.79
CA ILE A 547 17.51 11.90 -9.02
C ILE A 547 17.84 11.43 -10.44
N PRO A 548 17.23 10.35 -10.99
CA PRO A 548 17.60 9.90 -12.33
C PRO A 548 17.40 10.96 -13.41
N SER A 549 16.27 11.69 -13.40
CA SER A 549 16.02 12.76 -14.38
C SER A 549 17.00 13.93 -14.24
N LYS A 550 17.35 14.32 -13.01
CA LYS A 550 18.38 15.35 -12.75
C LYS A 550 19.73 14.95 -13.32
N LEU A 551 20.19 13.72 -13.07
CA LEU A 551 21.47 13.24 -13.57
C LEU A 551 21.50 13.18 -15.11
N ARG A 552 20.42 12.70 -15.75
CA ARG A 552 20.28 12.70 -17.21
C ARG A 552 20.34 14.12 -17.80
N SER A 553 19.73 15.10 -17.12
CA SER A 553 19.71 16.48 -17.61
C SER A 553 21.09 17.14 -17.74
N VAL A 554 22.08 16.62 -17.03
CA VAL A 554 23.50 17.04 -17.09
C VAL A 554 24.41 15.98 -17.74
N GLY A 555 23.82 14.95 -18.39
CA GLY A 555 24.55 13.92 -19.11
C GLY A 555 25.24 12.87 -18.24
N ILE A 556 24.91 12.80 -16.94
CA ILE A 556 25.43 11.77 -16.04
C ILE A 556 24.52 10.54 -16.13
N THR A 557 24.96 9.51 -16.84
CA THR A 557 24.21 8.26 -17.05
C THR A 557 24.66 7.13 -16.12
N SER A 558 25.85 7.28 -15.48
CA SER A 558 26.36 6.35 -14.48
C SER A 558 27.06 7.13 -13.36
N PRO A 559 26.69 6.96 -12.09
CA PRO A 559 27.33 7.64 -10.97
C PRO A 559 28.71 7.07 -10.62
N MET A 560 29.03 5.88 -11.07
CA MET A 560 30.23 5.13 -10.65
C MET A 560 31.60 5.85 -10.81
N PRO A 561 31.87 6.61 -11.89
CA PRO A 561 33.13 7.31 -12.01
C PRO A 561 33.23 8.61 -11.19
N TYR A 562 32.10 9.10 -10.65
CA TYR A 562 32.06 10.36 -9.91
C TYR A 562 32.04 10.11 -8.41
N GLN A 563 32.91 10.79 -7.66
CA GLN A 563 32.92 10.76 -6.19
C GLN A 563 32.12 11.93 -5.59
N ALA A 564 31.98 13.03 -6.32
CA ALA A 564 31.21 14.21 -5.95
C ALA A 564 30.58 14.81 -7.21
N MET A 565 29.47 15.58 -7.01
CA MET A 565 28.85 16.33 -8.09
C MET A 565 29.81 17.41 -8.59
N PRO A 566 30.07 17.53 -9.90
CA PRO A 566 30.87 18.63 -10.43
C PRO A 566 30.25 19.99 -10.12
N ASP A 567 31.09 20.96 -9.69
CA ASP A 567 30.62 22.28 -9.26
C ASP A 567 29.79 23.03 -10.32
N GLU A 568 30.09 22.82 -11.60
CA GLU A 568 29.37 23.41 -12.73
C GLU A 568 27.90 23.00 -12.82
N TYR A 569 27.50 21.86 -12.21
CA TYR A 569 26.12 21.37 -12.21
C TYR A 569 25.37 21.72 -10.94
N VAL A 570 26.07 22.12 -9.86
CA VAL A 570 25.45 22.31 -8.54
C VAL A 570 24.31 23.32 -8.59
N GLU A 571 24.50 24.51 -9.14
CA GLU A 571 23.46 25.54 -9.16
C GLU A 571 22.30 25.15 -10.06
N VAL A 572 22.57 24.59 -11.24
CA VAL A 572 21.53 24.15 -12.20
C VAL A 572 20.64 23.08 -11.58
N LEU A 573 21.26 22.09 -10.94
CA LEU A 573 20.51 20.99 -10.32
C LEU A 573 19.81 21.42 -9.02
N SER A 574 20.34 22.43 -8.30
CA SER A 574 19.69 23.01 -7.11
C SER A 574 18.44 23.77 -7.49
N GLU A 575 18.45 24.52 -8.59
CA GLU A 575 17.24 25.14 -9.13
C GLU A 575 16.17 24.11 -9.50
N ILE A 576 16.55 23.02 -10.16
CA ILE A 576 15.64 21.91 -10.49
C ILE A 576 15.07 21.28 -9.18
N GLU A 577 15.91 21.08 -8.16
CA GLU A 577 15.43 20.55 -6.87
C GLU A 577 14.43 21.53 -6.22
N HIS A 578 14.71 22.81 -6.28
CA HIS A 578 13.81 23.81 -5.75
C HIS A 578 12.46 23.87 -6.48
N ASN A 579 12.46 23.78 -7.83
CA ASN A 579 11.23 23.73 -8.63
C ASN A 579 10.39 22.49 -8.26
N ARG A 580 11.03 21.32 -8.11
CA ARG A 580 10.39 20.12 -7.59
C ARG A 580 9.78 20.34 -6.21
N TRP A 581 10.54 20.96 -5.30
CA TRP A 581 10.12 21.21 -3.93
C TRP A 581 8.94 22.20 -3.88
N ASN A 582 8.95 23.26 -4.69
CA ASN A 582 7.84 24.19 -4.83
C ASN A 582 6.54 23.47 -5.19
N LEU A 583 6.60 22.64 -6.25
CA LEU A 583 5.46 21.89 -6.71
C LEU A 583 4.93 20.92 -5.65
N GLU A 584 5.84 20.19 -5.00
CA GLU A 584 5.49 19.27 -3.92
C GLU A 584 4.78 19.97 -2.78
N ARG A 585 5.31 21.11 -2.29
CA ARG A 585 4.68 21.86 -1.20
C ARG A 585 3.27 22.32 -1.56
N LEU A 586 3.06 22.76 -2.78
CA LEU A 586 1.74 23.17 -3.27
C LEU A 586 0.78 21.99 -3.39
N LEU A 587 1.23 20.84 -3.84
CA LEU A 587 0.44 19.61 -3.93
C LEU A 587 0.03 19.08 -2.54
N VAL A 588 0.88 19.22 -1.53
CA VAL A 588 0.58 18.87 -0.13
C VAL A 588 -0.36 19.89 0.53
N GLY A 589 -0.64 21.03 -0.12
CA GLY A 589 -1.59 22.03 0.36
C GLY A 589 -0.96 23.26 1.03
N PHE A 590 0.37 23.40 0.98
CA PHE A 590 1.00 24.66 1.39
C PHE A 590 0.63 25.79 0.45
N LYS A 591 0.57 27.01 1.00
CA LYS A 591 0.33 28.25 0.29
C LYS A 591 1.63 29.07 0.19
N ALA A 592 1.88 29.66 -0.96
CA ALA A 592 2.96 30.63 -1.11
C ALA A 592 2.63 31.95 -0.39
N TYR A 593 3.65 32.69 -0.01
CA TYR A 593 3.49 34.11 0.28
C TYR A 593 3.22 34.87 -1.02
N THR A 594 2.41 35.94 -0.96
CA THR A 594 2.32 36.88 -2.07
C THR A 594 3.70 37.53 -2.32
N PHE A 595 3.89 38.12 -3.51
CA PHE A 595 5.14 38.81 -3.81
C PHE A 595 5.47 39.90 -2.78
N GLU A 596 4.48 40.69 -2.37
CA GLU A 596 4.64 41.73 -1.36
C GLU A 596 5.04 41.13 0.01
N GLU A 597 4.42 40.04 0.45
CA GLU A 597 4.77 39.37 1.70
C GLU A 597 6.19 38.76 1.65
N ARG A 598 6.62 38.23 0.50
CA ARG A 598 8.01 37.76 0.32
C ARG A 598 9.01 38.90 0.44
N MET A 599 8.74 40.03 -0.20
CA MET A 599 9.62 41.18 -0.16
C MET A 599 9.67 41.84 1.24
N ASP A 600 8.54 41.96 1.94
CA ASP A 600 8.50 42.43 3.34
C ASP A 600 9.31 41.50 4.25
N PHE A 601 9.13 40.19 4.11
CA PHE A 601 9.91 39.22 4.89
C PHE A 601 11.41 39.38 4.63
N LYS A 602 11.83 39.44 3.36
CA LYS A 602 13.23 39.59 2.98
C LYS A 602 13.84 40.82 3.55
N ALA A 603 13.16 41.98 3.43
CA ALA A 603 13.62 43.26 3.97
C ALA A 603 13.78 43.22 5.50
N ARG A 604 12.84 42.62 6.21
CA ARG A 604 12.93 42.45 7.68
C ARG A 604 14.03 41.49 8.09
N PHE A 605 14.19 40.39 7.34
CA PHE A 605 15.21 39.39 7.60
C PHE A 605 16.64 39.91 7.39
N GLU A 606 16.83 40.78 6.41
CA GLU A 606 18.09 41.43 6.11
C GLU A 606 18.35 42.71 6.97
N SER A 607 17.41 43.07 7.84
CA SER A 607 17.56 44.21 8.76
C SER A 607 18.78 44.03 9.67
N LYS A 608 19.43 45.12 9.99
CA LYS A 608 20.52 45.15 10.98
C LYS A 608 20.03 45.00 12.42
N ASP A 609 18.73 45.20 12.65
CA ASP A 609 18.08 45.09 13.95
C ASP A 609 17.76 43.62 14.25
N ASP A 610 18.33 43.09 15.32
CA ASP A 610 18.16 41.72 15.76
C ASP A 610 16.72 41.39 16.16
N ASP A 611 16.00 42.34 16.76
CA ASP A 611 14.62 42.17 17.19
C ASP A 611 13.68 42.04 15.97
N VAL A 612 13.90 42.89 14.95
CA VAL A 612 13.14 42.82 13.68
C VAL A 612 13.36 41.46 12.96
N ARG A 613 14.62 40.98 12.94
CA ARG A 613 14.93 39.66 12.36
C ARG A 613 14.27 38.55 13.13
N ALA A 614 14.33 38.61 14.46
CA ALA A 614 13.73 37.58 15.32
C ALA A 614 12.21 37.53 15.18
N GLU A 615 11.55 38.69 15.11
CA GLU A 615 10.12 38.82 14.91
C GLU A 615 9.69 38.25 13.54
N ALA A 616 10.41 38.56 12.46
CA ALA A 616 10.15 38.06 11.13
C ALA A 616 10.23 36.52 11.09
N LYS A 617 11.27 35.93 11.69
CA LYS A 617 11.44 34.48 11.82
C LYS A 617 10.29 33.84 12.62
N LYS A 618 9.92 34.44 13.76
CA LYS A 618 8.82 33.94 14.61
C LYS A 618 7.50 33.93 13.84
N LYS A 619 7.16 35.05 13.19
CA LYS A 619 5.95 35.15 12.36
C LYS A 619 5.92 34.14 11.23
N HIS A 620 7.04 33.96 10.53
CA HIS A 620 7.14 32.93 9.48
C HIS A 620 6.90 31.52 10.02
N ASN A 621 7.53 31.16 11.14
CA ASN A 621 7.36 29.85 11.76
C ASN A 621 5.92 29.64 12.23
N GLU A 622 5.25 30.68 12.73
CA GLU A 622 3.84 30.61 13.09
C GLU A 622 2.95 30.45 11.87
N ASN A 623 3.15 31.22 10.79
CA ASN A 623 2.42 31.10 9.54
C ASN A 623 2.60 29.70 8.91
N LYS A 624 3.82 29.16 8.92
CA LYS A 624 4.12 27.81 8.42
C LYS A 624 3.37 26.75 9.21
N LYS A 625 3.27 26.90 10.53
CA LYS A 625 2.64 25.92 11.41
C LYS A 625 1.12 26.02 11.43
N THR A 626 0.56 27.23 11.42
CA THR A 626 -0.88 27.48 11.62
C THR A 626 -1.64 27.69 10.32
N LEU A 627 -1.03 28.31 9.32
CA LEU A 627 -1.65 28.71 8.05
C LEU A 627 -1.14 27.89 6.87
N PHE A 628 -0.19 26.97 7.08
CA PHE A 628 0.49 26.22 6.04
C PHE A 628 1.06 27.12 4.93
N MET A 629 1.57 28.29 5.30
CA MET A 629 2.19 29.25 4.39
C MET A 629 3.71 29.15 4.45
N ASN A 630 4.36 29.13 3.28
CA ASN A 630 5.82 29.09 3.22
C ASN A 630 6.38 30.16 2.27
N LYS A 631 7.31 30.97 2.77
CA LYS A 631 8.00 32.03 2.05
C LYS A 631 8.91 31.53 0.95
N ASP A 632 9.43 30.31 1.10
CA ASP A 632 10.37 29.71 0.16
C ASP A 632 9.65 29.09 -1.06
N ILE A 633 8.31 29.08 -1.12
CA ILE A 633 7.57 28.76 -2.35
C ILE A 633 7.65 30.01 -3.25
N ALA A 634 8.72 30.08 -4.04
CA ALA A 634 9.13 31.24 -4.82
C ALA A 634 10.10 30.81 -5.95
N PRO A 635 10.40 31.67 -6.94
CA PRO A 635 11.50 31.45 -7.87
C PRO A 635 12.84 31.25 -7.13
N TYR A 636 13.69 30.36 -7.62
CA TYR A 636 14.99 30.06 -6.99
C TYR A 636 15.85 31.29 -6.77
N ASP A 637 15.84 32.25 -7.74
CA ASP A 637 16.62 33.49 -7.66
C ASP A 637 16.16 34.42 -6.53
N GLU A 638 14.90 34.37 -6.11
CA GLU A 638 14.36 35.19 -5.03
C GLU A 638 14.70 34.67 -3.62
N LEU A 639 15.18 33.41 -3.52
CA LEU A 639 15.50 32.77 -2.26
C LEU A 639 16.66 33.47 -1.51
N LEU A 640 16.59 33.42 -0.19
CA LEU A 640 17.75 33.70 0.65
C LEU A 640 18.83 32.63 0.45
N GLU A 641 20.11 33.02 0.53
CA GLU A 641 21.22 32.08 0.35
C GLU A 641 21.13 30.86 1.29
N GLY A 642 20.78 31.10 2.57
CA GLY A 642 20.58 29.97 3.49
C GLY A 642 19.44 29.01 3.14
N SER A 643 18.45 29.43 2.32
CA SER A 643 17.41 28.54 1.80
C SER A 643 17.95 27.74 0.61
N LYS A 644 18.77 28.32 -0.27
CA LYS A 644 19.45 27.65 -1.39
C LYS A 644 20.45 26.58 -0.91
N ASP A 645 21.06 26.77 0.26
CA ASP A 645 22.03 25.84 0.80
C ASP A 645 21.46 24.45 1.07
N TYR A 646 20.17 24.32 1.38
CA TYR A 646 19.50 23.02 1.54
C TYR A 646 19.45 22.26 0.22
N ASP A 647 19.08 22.92 -0.88
CA ASP A 647 19.04 22.32 -2.20
C ASP A 647 20.46 21.97 -2.69
N ARG A 648 21.44 22.88 -2.47
CA ARG A 648 22.84 22.64 -2.79
C ARG A 648 23.45 21.47 -2.02
N ALA A 649 23.10 21.29 -0.75
CA ALA A 649 23.58 20.17 0.07
C ALA A 649 23.12 18.84 -0.48
N ILE A 650 21.85 18.71 -0.89
CA ILE A 650 21.34 17.51 -1.52
C ILE A 650 22.08 17.25 -2.84
N VAL A 651 22.15 18.26 -3.71
CA VAL A 651 22.73 18.14 -5.05
C VAL A 651 24.19 17.75 -5.00
N ARG A 652 25.02 18.37 -4.17
CA ARG A 652 26.43 18.03 -4.02
C ARG A 652 26.66 16.56 -3.66
N ASN A 653 25.72 15.98 -2.91
CA ASN A 653 25.84 14.64 -2.36
C ASN A 653 24.93 13.60 -3.04
N LEU A 654 24.33 13.94 -4.20
CA LEU A 654 23.43 13.01 -4.94
C LEU A 654 24.11 11.67 -5.25
N LEU A 655 25.41 11.68 -5.56
CA LEU A 655 26.14 10.45 -5.90
C LEU A 655 26.36 9.56 -4.68
N ASP A 656 26.48 10.12 -3.47
CA ASP A 656 26.52 9.35 -2.22
C ASP A 656 25.12 8.76 -1.88
N VAL A 657 24.05 9.46 -2.23
CA VAL A 657 22.67 8.94 -2.07
C VAL A 657 22.45 7.71 -2.95
N MET A 658 23.04 7.69 -4.15
CA MET A 658 22.87 6.63 -5.16
C MET A 658 23.71 5.37 -4.88
N ARG A 659 24.75 5.47 -4.09
CA ARG A 659 25.59 4.31 -3.68
C ARG A 659 24.82 3.40 -2.73
#